data_40d7893c357f83d838b877142a493591
#
_entry.id   40d7893c357f83d838b877142a493591
#
_cell.length_a   1.000
_cell.length_b   1.000
_cell.length_c   1.000
_cell.angle_alpha   90.00
_cell.angle_beta   90.00
_cell.angle_gamma   90.00
#
_symmetry.space_group_name_H-M   'P 1'
#
loop_
_entity.id
_entity.type
_entity.pdbx_description
1 polymer ?
#
loop_
_entity_poly.entity_id
_entity_poly.type
_entity_poly.pdbx_seq_one_letter_code
_entity_poly.pdbx_strand_id
1 'polypeptide(L)'
;MTTRRNHYVPVWYQKGFVSIDPPRLYYLDLNPEPSEQGRGARPRSLKSAPKQCFWSHDLYTTLFFGAPNDEIERFLFGAIDNDGAVAVRAVASGDPRAVHDSFQNFFAYIDAQKCRTPKGLDWIRARYGQIDQLNLMLEMQALRQMHCTMWLEAVREVVSAEDSDVKFIVSDHPVTIYNPQCPPDAVQCRYPDDPPIELIGSQTLFPLSANHCLVLTNLEYAKDPSGVDLLRPRQNPRHFGTTLARTDAWIRSRKLSRSEVIAINHVLKSRAHRYIAAAEEEWLYPERAGAPEWNDLGKILLPPERELWHFGGEIVVGYKDGTSSFQDAFGRTSPANEYLRKEPPAADPVADEPCPCGSGKSYALCCKDLPPEDRMPRDVYSIRERNLMFFRAIENILGLNAGKTWEDVRRELTDEQVKKIHTVYAAMWPKDTNLPDLLPRPDGRVFRALYVGVIDPRTIAASVIGWLRYFDEIVVLNPFTNATLMRPEYSPIDSPGQYKEQTIKNVALFMALVSFVHDGVVHLIPDPIDFSETFRQSVWTIAKERRGNIKLDRADLELGYALGRDDMKRMLARLPDEDLRRQIRESNPKLSGEKITETIAYIRKEHAADPLALIQPLVPGEAGGQLQVMRGVNFELALFLAQLTGAAIYSDQRLTRDDLVAAHVADADDDAGADRTSALELALALHPEKIRLAREAPTSQAVRASLRALSSAALALGKAPDAAAVEEVLARVQAATSADLPEAKGPAEPTGKYEDTVFEIDAQLIVPPHGYGLTAVRRFLVAFGRRRHTDRVPLAILFGRAATAGAPPPACG
;
A
#
# COMPACT_ATOMS: atom_id res chain seq x y z
N MET A 1 -0.42 -21.81 28.04
CA MET A 1 -0.23 -23.00 27.21
C MET A 1 -0.42 -22.55 25.76
N THR A 2 0.60 -22.69 24.95
CA THR A 2 0.54 -22.38 23.49
C THR A 2 -0.32 -23.43 22.79
N THR A 3 -1.27 -22.96 21.96
CA THR A 3 -2.15 -23.84 21.18
C THR A 3 -1.40 -24.31 19.94
N ARG A 4 -0.91 -25.54 19.96
CA ARG A 4 -0.18 -26.13 18.83
C ARG A 4 -1.07 -26.87 17.82
N ARG A 5 -2.34 -27.06 18.14
CA ARG A 5 -3.33 -27.77 17.32
C ARG A 5 -4.31 -26.76 16.71
N ASN A 6 -4.02 -26.32 15.50
CA ASN A 6 -4.77 -25.27 14.81
C ASN A 6 -5.88 -25.88 13.94
N HIS A 7 -7.15 -25.55 14.22
CA HIS A 7 -8.28 -25.94 13.39
C HIS A 7 -8.46 -24.94 12.24
N TYR A 8 -8.09 -25.33 11.04
CA TYR A 8 -8.29 -24.50 9.84
C TYR A 8 -9.72 -24.52 9.29
N VAL A 9 -10.54 -25.49 9.71
CA VAL A 9 -11.99 -25.47 9.63
C VAL A 9 -12.53 -25.48 11.06
N PRO A 10 -13.18 -24.39 11.54
CA PRO A 10 -13.55 -24.26 12.95
C PRO A 10 -14.48 -25.36 13.44
N VAL A 11 -14.31 -25.78 14.69
CA VAL A 11 -15.15 -26.84 15.29
C VAL A 11 -16.63 -26.44 15.35
N TRP A 12 -16.95 -25.17 15.58
CA TRP A 12 -18.32 -24.67 15.57
C TRP A 12 -18.98 -24.82 14.19
N TYR A 13 -18.22 -24.58 13.12
CA TYR A 13 -18.69 -24.72 11.75
C TYR A 13 -18.95 -26.19 11.40
N GLN A 14 -18.02 -27.09 11.75
CA GLN A 14 -18.17 -28.53 11.56
C GLN A 14 -19.43 -29.10 12.24
N LYS A 15 -19.80 -28.56 13.40
CA LYS A 15 -21.03 -28.96 14.12
C LYS A 15 -22.31 -28.66 13.35
N GLY A 16 -22.29 -27.71 12.40
CA GLY A 16 -23.40 -27.44 11.49
C GLY A 16 -23.73 -28.57 10.50
N PHE A 17 -22.86 -29.57 10.40
CA PHE A 17 -23.02 -30.71 9.49
C PHE A 17 -23.41 -32.03 10.22
N VAL A 18 -23.73 -31.95 11.49
CA VAL A 18 -24.10 -33.12 12.30
C VAL A 18 -25.36 -32.81 13.08
N SER A 19 -26.31 -33.72 13.06
CA SER A 19 -27.56 -33.63 13.79
C SER A 19 -27.65 -34.54 15.05
N ILE A 20 -26.59 -35.31 15.36
CA ILE A 20 -26.59 -36.32 16.42
C ILE A 20 -25.72 -35.86 17.60
N ASP A 21 -26.18 -36.09 18.83
CA ASP A 21 -25.42 -35.86 20.05
C ASP A 21 -25.02 -37.24 20.66
N PRO A 22 -23.72 -37.51 20.90
CA PRO A 22 -22.55 -36.66 20.60
C PRO A 22 -22.23 -36.55 19.11
N PRO A 23 -21.79 -35.34 18.64
CA PRO A 23 -21.54 -35.08 17.25
C PRO A 23 -20.42 -35.95 16.68
N ARG A 24 -20.70 -36.63 15.57
CA ARG A 24 -19.74 -37.52 14.87
C ARG A 24 -19.87 -37.28 13.37
N LEU A 25 -18.73 -37.21 12.69
CA LEU A 25 -18.62 -37.09 11.23
C LEU A 25 -17.88 -38.31 10.70
N TYR A 26 -18.33 -38.82 9.55
CA TYR A 26 -17.49 -39.69 8.73
C TYR A 26 -16.46 -38.78 8.04
N TYR A 27 -15.17 -39.06 8.27
CA TYR A 27 -14.03 -38.26 7.83
C TYR A 27 -13.20 -39.09 6.86
N LEU A 28 -13.11 -38.65 5.61
CA LEU A 28 -12.46 -39.38 4.51
C LEU A 28 -11.16 -38.67 4.12
N ASP A 29 -10.06 -39.43 4.12
CA ASP A 29 -8.79 -39.01 3.52
C ASP A 29 -8.81 -39.36 2.03
N LEU A 30 -8.71 -38.36 1.16
CA LEU A 30 -8.71 -38.54 -0.30
C LEU A 30 -7.36 -38.98 -0.84
N ASN A 31 -6.27 -38.68 -0.12
CA ASN A 31 -4.89 -38.99 -0.49
C ASN A 31 -4.16 -39.68 0.68
N PRO A 32 -4.62 -40.88 1.08
CA PRO A 32 -3.98 -41.62 2.20
C PRO A 32 -2.55 -42.00 1.84
N GLU A 33 -1.65 -41.87 2.81
CA GLU A 33 -0.27 -42.33 2.64
C GLU A 33 -0.21 -43.83 2.37
N PRO A 34 0.70 -44.28 1.48
CA PRO A 34 0.90 -45.69 1.23
C PRO A 34 1.22 -46.43 2.56
N SER A 35 0.51 -47.49 2.85
CA SER A 35 0.85 -48.30 4.02
C SER A 35 2.25 -48.89 3.86
N GLU A 36 3.03 -48.97 4.94
CA GLU A 36 4.37 -49.61 4.97
C GLU A 36 4.39 -51.07 4.42
N GLN A 37 3.23 -51.65 4.22
CA GLN A 37 3.05 -52.99 3.68
C GLN A 37 2.85 -53.08 2.17
N GLY A 38 3.07 -51.99 1.38
CA GLY A 38 3.11 -52.04 -0.07
C GLY A 38 1.76 -52.31 -0.78
N ARG A 39 0.66 -52.43 -0.07
CA ARG A 39 -0.70 -52.46 -0.65
C ARG A 39 -1.23 -51.04 -0.70
N GLY A 40 -1.50 -50.50 -1.86
CA GLY A 40 -2.07 -49.17 -2.05
C GLY A 40 -3.20 -48.92 -1.05
N ALA A 41 -3.05 -47.89 -0.22
CA ALA A 41 -4.03 -47.56 0.79
C ALA A 41 -5.35 -47.20 0.11
N ARG A 42 -6.42 -47.94 0.40
CA ARG A 42 -7.77 -47.54 -0.04
C ARG A 42 -8.25 -46.39 0.81
N PRO A 43 -8.88 -45.32 0.23
CA PRO A 43 -9.50 -44.28 1.02
C PRO A 43 -10.41 -44.90 2.08
N ARG A 44 -10.13 -44.61 3.34
CA ARG A 44 -10.90 -45.15 4.47
C ARG A 44 -11.56 -44.01 5.19
N SER A 45 -12.89 -44.07 5.26
CA SER A 45 -13.64 -43.17 6.14
C SER A 45 -13.53 -43.61 7.57
N LEU A 46 -13.35 -42.66 8.50
CA LEU A 46 -13.32 -42.88 9.94
C LEU A 46 -14.39 -42.05 10.59
N LYS A 47 -15.15 -42.64 11.52
CA LYS A 47 -16.13 -41.89 12.31
C LYS A 47 -15.43 -41.13 13.43
N SER A 48 -15.36 -39.82 13.33
CA SER A 48 -14.56 -38.92 14.17
C SER A 48 -15.38 -37.82 14.80
N ALA A 49 -14.97 -37.36 15.98
CA ALA A 49 -15.56 -36.14 16.55
C ALA A 49 -15.04 -34.86 15.82
N PRO A 50 -15.84 -33.79 15.71
CA PRO A 50 -15.40 -32.53 15.05
C PRO A 50 -14.06 -31.99 15.53
N LYS A 51 -13.74 -32.13 16.81
CA LYS A 51 -12.44 -31.74 17.38
C LYS A 51 -11.23 -32.54 16.85
N GLN A 52 -11.49 -33.67 16.18
CA GLN A 52 -10.45 -34.53 15.61
C GLN A 52 -10.30 -34.34 14.09
N CYS A 53 -11.14 -33.53 13.49
CA CYS A 53 -11.17 -33.27 12.05
C CYS A 53 -10.60 -31.88 11.72
N PHE A 54 -10.03 -31.73 10.52
CA PHE A 54 -9.60 -30.45 9.93
C PHE A 54 -8.69 -29.59 10.82
N TRP A 55 -7.64 -30.19 11.34
CA TRP A 55 -6.63 -29.50 12.11
C TRP A 55 -5.22 -29.87 11.64
N SER A 56 -4.26 -29.01 11.91
CA SER A 56 -2.83 -29.24 11.67
C SER A 56 -2.01 -28.75 12.87
N HIS A 57 -0.82 -29.32 13.03
CA HIS A 57 0.13 -28.83 14.02
C HIS A 57 0.79 -27.55 13.52
N ASP A 58 0.86 -26.55 14.39
CA ASP A 58 1.64 -25.32 14.21
C ASP A 58 1.37 -24.59 12.89
N LEU A 59 0.14 -24.72 12.30
CA LEU A 59 -0.21 -24.15 11.01
C LEU A 59 -0.07 -22.63 10.98
N TYR A 60 -0.38 -21.97 12.10
CA TYR A 60 -0.33 -20.52 12.26
C TYR A 60 0.69 -20.08 13.33
N THR A 61 1.41 -21.02 13.91
CA THR A 61 2.41 -20.75 14.92
C THR A 61 3.62 -20.09 14.25
N THR A 62 3.97 -18.92 14.72
CA THR A 62 5.19 -18.22 14.34
C THR A 62 6.23 -18.35 15.43
N LEU A 63 7.49 -18.14 15.11
CA LEU A 63 8.55 -18.06 16.10
C LEU A 63 8.79 -16.59 16.43
N PHE A 64 8.49 -16.19 17.66
CA PHE A 64 8.80 -14.88 18.16
C PHE A 64 9.95 -15.03 19.17
N PHE A 65 11.12 -14.51 18.82
CA PHE A 65 12.35 -14.66 19.61
C PHE A 65 12.70 -16.13 19.93
N GLY A 66 12.52 -17.01 18.96
CA GLY A 66 12.78 -18.44 19.13
C GLY A 66 11.73 -19.18 19.94
N ALA A 67 10.75 -18.50 20.54
CA ALA A 67 9.63 -19.12 21.25
C ALA A 67 8.39 -19.24 20.35
N PRO A 68 7.66 -20.34 20.39
CA PRO A 68 6.41 -20.49 19.67
C PRO A 68 5.38 -19.44 20.10
N ASN A 69 4.86 -18.66 19.14
CA ASN A 69 3.84 -17.65 19.34
C ASN A 69 2.53 -18.08 18.64
N ASP A 70 1.44 -18.16 19.40
CA ASP A 70 0.10 -18.52 18.93
C ASP A 70 -0.89 -17.34 18.92
N GLU A 71 -0.40 -16.10 18.96
CA GLU A 71 -1.23 -14.89 18.99
C GLU A 71 -2.13 -14.78 17.75
N ILE A 72 -1.66 -15.19 16.59
CA ILE A 72 -2.44 -15.20 15.36
C ILE A 72 -3.66 -16.11 15.50
N GLU A 73 -3.49 -17.29 16.06
CA GLU A 73 -4.62 -18.21 16.32
C GLU A 73 -5.59 -17.62 17.36
N ARG A 74 -5.06 -17.14 18.48
CA ARG A 74 -5.86 -16.72 19.62
C ARG A 74 -6.60 -15.42 19.43
N PHE A 75 -5.94 -14.40 18.91
CA PHE A 75 -6.50 -13.06 18.83
C PHE A 75 -7.11 -12.79 17.45
N LEU A 76 -6.41 -13.11 16.37
CA LEU A 76 -6.90 -12.83 15.04
C LEU A 76 -7.99 -13.81 14.62
N PHE A 77 -7.66 -15.11 14.55
CA PHE A 77 -8.66 -16.09 14.13
C PHE A 77 -9.74 -16.29 15.17
N GLY A 78 -9.45 -16.12 16.45
CA GLY A 78 -10.46 -16.16 17.50
C GLY A 78 -11.53 -15.07 17.32
N ALA A 79 -11.14 -13.85 17.00
CA ALA A 79 -12.08 -12.76 16.70
C ALA A 79 -12.87 -13.03 15.40
N ILE A 80 -12.18 -13.39 14.32
CA ILE A 80 -12.80 -13.72 13.03
C ILE A 80 -13.81 -14.87 13.17
N ASP A 81 -13.47 -15.90 13.93
CA ASP A 81 -14.33 -17.07 14.13
C ASP A 81 -15.57 -16.74 14.98
N ASN A 82 -15.44 -15.88 15.98
CA ASN A 82 -16.58 -15.42 16.79
C ASN A 82 -17.58 -14.62 15.93
N ASP A 83 -17.12 -13.63 15.20
CA ASP A 83 -17.95 -12.81 14.32
C ASP A 83 -18.50 -13.65 13.14
N GLY A 84 -17.67 -14.50 12.58
CA GLY A 84 -18.03 -15.42 11.51
C GLY A 84 -19.10 -16.43 11.92
N ALA A 85 -19.06 -16.95 13.16
CA ALA A 85 -20.07 -17.86 13.65
C ALA A 85 -21.46 -17.19 13.76
N VAL A 86 -21.52 -15.93 14.19
CA VAL A 86 -22.75 -15.14 14.21
C VAL A 86 -23.25 -14.90 12.78
N ALA A 87 -22.35 -14.47 11.89
CA ALA A 87 -22.68 -14.11 10.52
C ALA A 87 -23.15 -15.32 9.68
N VAL A 88 -22.48 -16.47 9.77
CA VAL A 88 -22.89 -17.70 9.07
C VAL A 88 -24.24 -18.19 9.54
N ARG A 89 -24.53 -18.14 10.85
CA ARG A 89 -25.85 -18.50 11.39
C ARG A 89 -26.93 -17.53 10.94
N ALA A 90 -26.64 -16.24 10.91
CA ALA A 90 -27.57 -15.22 10.42
C ALA A 90 -27.93 -15.48 8.95
N VAL A 91 -26.93 -15.72 8.10
CA VAL A 91 -27.17 -16.01 6.68
C VAL A 91 -27.88 -17.37 6.52
N ALA A 92 -27.55 -18.39 7.30
CA ALA A 92 -28.25 -19.67 7.22
C ALA A 92 -29.73 -19.55 7.69
N SER A 93 -30.04 -18.79 8.74
CA SER A 93 -31.41 -18.60 9.24
C SER A 93 -32.27 -17.75 8.31
N GLY A 94 -31.68 -16.83 7.58
CA GLY A 94 -32.41 -15.93 6.68
C GLY A 94 -33.11 -14.77 7.39
N ASP A 95 -32.85 -14.52 8.68
CA ASP A 95 -33.36 -13.35 9.37
C ASP A 95 -32.81 -12.07 8.75
N PRO A 96 -33.63 -11.19 8.17
CA PRO A 96 -33.15 -10.05 7.39
C PRO A 96 -32.33 -9.05 8.22
N ARG A 97 -32.67 -8.88 9.50
CA ARG A 97 -31.96 -7.94 10.38
C ARG A 97 -30.62 -8.52 10.80
N ALA A 98 -30.58 -9.77 11.22
CA ALA A 98 -29.34 -10.44 11.57
C ALA A 98 -28.38 -10.52 10.38
N VAL A 99 -28.91 -10.76 9.16
CA VAL A 99 -28.12 -10.74 7.92
C VAL A 99 -27.57 -9.34 7.66
N HIS A 100 -28.39 -8.28 7.80
CA HIS A 100 -27.93 -6.91 7.62
C HIS A 100 -26.81 -6.54 8.59
N ASP A 101 -27.00 -6.81 9.87
CA ASP A 101 -26.03 -6.49 10.93
C ASP A 101 -24.70 -7.26 10.78
N SER A 102 -24.75 -8.45 10.18
CA SER A 102 -23.61 -9.35 10.01
C SER A 102 -23.00 -9.34 8.60
N PHE A 103 -23.52 -8.53 7.68
CA PHE A 103 -23.26 -8.64 6.25
C PHE A 103 -21.77 -8.53 5.87
N GLN A 104 -21.09 -7.53 6.40
CA GLN A 104 -19.66 -7.34 6.14
C GLN A 104 -18.81 -8.45 6.79
N ASN A 105 -19.12 -8.80 8.04
CA ASN A 105 -18.43 -9.85 8.79
C ASN A 105 -18.56 -11.22 8.11
N PHE A 106 -19.70 -11.47 7.43
CA PHE A 106 -19.91 -12.70 6.70
C PHE A 106 -18.91 -12.86 5.54
N PHE A 107 -18.75 -11.84 4.69
CA PHE A 107 -17.83 -11.91 3.56
C PHE A 107 -16.37 -11.86 4.00
N ALA A 108 -16.05 -11.08 5.03
CA ALA A 108 -14.72 -11.08 5.63
C ALA A 108 -14.35 -12.44 6.22
N TYR A 109 -15.32 -13.16 6.81
CA TYR A 109 -15.12 -14.52 7.29
C TYR A 109 -14.87 -15.52 6.15
N ILE A 110 -15.67 -15.47 5.07
CA ILE A 110 -15.48 -16.36 3.91
C ILE A 110 -14.09 -16.15 3.32
N ASP A 111 -13.66 -14.89 3.16
CA ASP A 111 -12.35 -14.57 2.61
C ASP A 111 -11.22 -15.11 3.50
N ALA A 112 -11.28 -14.86 4.81
CA ALA A 112 -10.33 -15.42 5.75
C ALA A 112 -10.34 -16.97 5.72
N GLN A 113 -11.53 -17.59 5.62
CA GLN A 113 -11.67 -19.04 5.55
C GLN A 113 -11.05 -19.63 4.27
N LYS A 114 -11.10 -18.92 3.15
CA LYS A 114 -10.42 -19.35 1.92
C LYS A 114 -8.90 -19.32 2.07
N CYS A 115 -8.35 -18.25 2.65
CA CYS A 115 -6.91 -18.04 2.73
C CYS A 115 -6.23 -18.89 3.82
N ARG A 116 -6.88 -19.16 4.96
CA ARG A 116 -6.27 -19.83 6.13
C ARG A 116 -6.17 -21.34 6.05
N THR A 117 -6.80 -21.97 5.07
CA THR A 117 -6.70 -23.43 4.89
C THR A 117 -5.31 -23.84 4.39
N PRO A 118 -4.88 -25.11 4.58
CA PRO A 118 -3.62 -25.58 4.00
C PRO A 118 -3.48 -25.26 2.52
N LYS A 119 -4.53 -25.51 1.71
CA LYS A 119 -4.54 -25.18 0.29
C LYS A 119 -4.40 -23.68 0.06
N GLY A 120 -5.08 -22.84 0.85
CA GLY A 120 -4.97 -21.38 0.76
C GLY A 120 -3.57 -20.87 1.09
N LEU A 121 -2.94 -21.42 2.12
CA LEU A 121 -1.55 -21.09 2.48
C LEU A 121 -0.56 -21.56 1.42
N ASP A 122 -0.76 -22.74 0.84
CA ASP A 122 0.10 -23.25 -0.23
C ASP A 122 -0.07 -22.44 -1.52
N TRP A 123 -1.27 -21.91 -1.78
CA TRP A 123 -1.52 -20.96 -2.85
C TRP A 123 -0.71 -19.66 -2.69
N ILE A 124 -0.60 -19.13 -1.46
CA ILE A 124 0.25 -17.98 -1.16
C ILE A 124 1.72 -18.37 -1.36
N ARG A 125 2.18 -19.50 -0.80
CA ARG A 125 3.57 -19.98 -0.94
C ARG A 125 4.00 -20.13 -2.40
N ALA A 126 3.12 -20.65 -3.25
CA ALA A 126 3.41 -20.86 -4.67
C ALA A 126 3.72 -19.56 -5.43
N ARG A 127 3.20 -18.42 -4.96
CA ARG A 127 3.42 -17.09 -5.58
C ARG A 127 4.68 -16.38 -5.10
N TYR A 128 5.16 -16.71 -3.91
CA TYR A 128 6.29 -16.00 -3.29
C TYR A 128 7.59 -16.83 -3.25
N GLY A 129 7.59 -18.01 -3.82
CA GLY A 129 8.74 -18.91 -3.84
C GLY A 129 9.15 -19.36 -2.44
N GLN A 130 10.28 -18.88 -1.92
CA GLN A 130 10.70 -19.17 -0.54
C GLN A 130 10.18 -18.09 0.42
N ILE A 131 9.12 -18.36 1.11
CA ILE A 131 8.53 -17.51 2.16
C ILE A 131 8.61 -18.25 3.50
N ASP A 132 9.15 -17.60 4.53
CA ASP A 132 9.13 -18.16 5.89
C ASP A 132 7.72 -18.05 6.52
N GLN A 133 7.54 -18.70 7.67
CA GLN A 133 6.24 -18.80 8.32
C GLN A 133 5.70 -17.43 8.77
N LEU A 134 6.55 -16.53 9.26
CA LEU A 134 6.12 -15.21 9.70
C LEU A 134 5.63 -14.38 8.51
N ASN A 135 6.42 -14.33 7.45
CA ASN A 135 6.06 -13.59 6.24
C ASN A 135 4.84 -14.19 5.54
N LEU A 136 4.68 -15.53 5.57
CA LEU A 136 3.45 -16.18 5.09
C LEU A 136 2.22 -15.69 5.84
N MET A 137 2.32 -15.55 7.17
CA MET A 137 1.21 -15.05 7.98
C MET A 137 0.92 -13.56 7.72
N LEU A 138 1.95 -12.76 7.48
CA LEU A 138 1.81 -11.35 7.11
C LEU A 138 1.14 -11.21 5.73
N GLU A 139 1.57 -11.99 4.73
CA GLU A 139 0.94 -11.99 3.40
C GLU A 139 -0.52 -12.45 3.45
N MET A 140 -0.81 -13.48 4.22
CA MET A 140 -2.19 -13.90 4.42
C MET A 140 -3.06 -12.78 5.02
N GLN A 141 -2.49 -11.96 5.93
CA GLN A 141 -3.18 -10.78 6.46
C GLN A 141 -3.36 -9.68 5.41
N ALA A 142 -2.34 -9.43 4.60
CA ALA A 142 -2.38 -8.43 3.54
C ALA A 142 -3.41 -8.78 2.45
N LEU A 143 -3.62 -10.07 2.19
CA LEU A 143 -4.59 -10.57 1.21
C LEU A 143 -6.03 -10.65 1.73
N ARG A 144 -6.25 -10.34 3.02
CA ARG A 144 -7.61 -10.35 3.58
C ARG A 144 -8.52 -9.36 2.85
N GLN A 145 -9.76 -9.79 2.67
CA GLN A 145 -10.81 -9.04 1.99
C GLN A 145 -10.62 -8.88 0.46
N MET A 146 -9.59 -9.50 -0.10
CA MET A 146 -9.28 -9.42 -1.53
C MET A 146 -10.47 -9.80 -2.43
N HIS A 147 -11.25 -10.81 -2.04
CA HIS A 147 -12.37 -11.32 -2.84
C HIS A 147 -13.73 -10.67 -2.48
N CYS A 148 -13.81 -9.93 -1.38
CA CYS A 148 -15.08 -9.50 -0.81
C CYS A 148 -15.90 -8.64 -1.76
N THR A 149 -15.28 -7.70 -2.49
CA THR A 149 -16.00 -6.85 -3.46
C THR A 149 -16.71 -7.67 -4.54
N MET A 150 -16.00 -8.67 -5.12
CA MET A 150 -16.58 -9.53 -6.15
C MET A 150 -17.77 -10.35 -5.64
N TRP A 151 -17.69 -10.82 -4.41
CA TRP A 151 -18.78 -11.53 -3.76
C TRP A 151 -19.97 -10.63 -3.37
N LEU A 152 -19.70 -9.40 -2.95
CA LEU A 152 -20.73 -8.42 -2.63
C LEU A 152 -21.55 -8.02 -3.87
N GLU A 153 -20.91 -7.93 -5.02
CA GLU A 153 -21.53 -7.60 -6.30
C GLU A 153 -22.18 -8.81 -6.98
N ALA A 154 -21.96 -10.03 -6.48
CA ALA A 154 -22.52 -11.25 -7.03
C ALA A 154 -24.00 -11.43 -6.67
N VAL A 155 -24.69 -12.24 -7.48
CA VAL A 155 -25.99 -12.82 -7.11
C VAL A 155 -25.77 -13.77 -5.94
N ARG A 156 -26.47 -13.53 -4.84
CA ARG A 156 -26.36 -14.29 -3.60
C ARG A 156 -27.56 -15.22 -3.47
N GLU A 157 -27.32 -16.51 -3.59
CA GLU A 157 -28.34 -17.53 -3.43
C GLU A 157 -27.97 -18.46 -2.26
N VAL A 158 -28.94 -18.75 -1.40
CA VAL A 158 -28.84 -19.81 -0.40
C VAL A 158 -29.79 -20.92 -0.79
N VAL A 159 -29.21 -22.02 -1.30
CA VAL A 159 -29.97 -23.20 -1.70
C VAL A 159 -30.18 -24.14 -0.51
N SER A 160 -31.31 -24.83 -0.47
CA SER A 160 -31.71 -25.70 0.64
C SER A 160 -31.74 -27.18 0.21
N ALA A 161 -31.13 -28.03 1.03
CA ALA A 161 -31.23 -29.49 0.96
C ALA A 161 -32.18 -30.06 2.04
N GLU A 162 -33.08 -29.23 2.64
CA GLU A 162 -33.95 -29.71 3.71
C GLU A 162 -34.83 -30.88 3.30
N ASP A 163 -35.36 -30.83 2.10
CA ASP A 163 -36.26 -31.88 1.58
C ASP A 163 -35.50 -33.08 0.93
N SER A 164 -34.17 -32.99 0.82
CA SER A 164 -33.33 -34.05 0.29
C SER A 164 -32.86 -35.01 1.42
N ASP A 165 -32.78 -36.30 1.12
CA ASP A 165 -32.17 -37.31 1.99
C ASP A 165 -30.64 -37.25 1.99
N VAL A 166 -30.02 -36.64 0.98
CA VAL A 166 -28.59 -36.33 0.92
C VAL A 166 -28.38 -34.90 1.38
N LYS A 167 -27.37 -34.67 2.23
CA LYS A 167 -27.03 -33.36 2.74
C LYS A 167 -25.67 -32.88 2.23
N PHE A 168 -25.38 -31.59 2.40
CA PHE A 168 -24.08 -31.03 2.02
C PHE A 168 -22.96 -31.60 2.90
N ILE A 169 -21.82 -31.82 2.25
CA ILE A 169 -20.58 -32.23 2.91
C ILE A 169 -19.75 -31.01 3.29
N VAL A 170 -18.80 -31.19 4.18
CA VAL A 170 -17.76 -30.21 4.51
C VAL A 170 -16.40 -30.68 4.00
N SER A 171 -15.62 -29.78 3.41
CA SER A 171 -14.26 -30.05 2.96
C SER A 171 -13.23 -29.28 3.78
N ASP A 172 -11.97 -29.69 3.65
CA ASP A 172 -10.82 -28.98 4.23
C ASP A 172 -10.52 -27.64 3.54
N HIS A 173 -11.23 -27.34 2.43
CA HIS A 173 -11.22 -26.07 1.72
C HIS A 173 -12.67 -25.65 1.42
N PRO A 174 -13.42 -25.19 2.47
CA PRO A 174 -14.89 -25.07 2.36
C PRO A 174 -15.35 -23.97 1.40
N VAL A 175 -14.54 -22.94 1.15
CA VAL A 175 -14.81 -21.89 0.17
C VAL A 175 -14.32 -22.38 -1.19
N THR A 176 -15.22 -22.97 -1.94
CA THR A 176 -14.92 -23.73 -3.17
C THR A 176 -15.27 -22.90 -4.40
N ILE A 177 -14.37 -22.82 -5.37
CA ILE A 177 -14.62 -22.13 -6.64
C ILE A 177 -14.89 -23.17 -7.74
N TYR A 178 -16.00 -22.97 -8.43
CA TYR A 178 -16.42 -23.73 -9.59
C TYR A 178 -16.41 -22.85 -10.84
N ASN A 179 -15.97 -23.40 -11.96
CA ASN A 179 -16.16 -22.79 -13.28
C ASN A 179 -16.43 -23.95 -14.26
N PRO A 180 -17.47 -23.86 -15.10
CA PRO A 180 -17.79 -24.94 -16.06
C PRO A 180 -16.64 -25.28 -17.00
N GLN A 181 -15.85 -24.31 -17.41
CA GLN A 181 -14.71 -24.47 -18.31
C GLN A 181 -13.38 -24.78 -17.60
N CYS A 182 -13.41 -24.97 -16.30
CA CYS A 182 -12.24 -25.34 -15.50
C CYS A 182 -12.50 -26.68 -14.78
N PRO A 183 -12.48 -27.84 -15.43
CA PRO A 183 -12.61 -29.12 -14.76
C PRO A 183 -11.42 -29.38 -13.81
N PRO A 184 -11.50 -30.36 -12.90
CA PRO A 184 -10.47 -30.60 -11.89
C PRO A 184 -9.06 -30.88 -12.46
N ASP A 185 -8.97 -31.42 -13.67
CA ASP A 185 -7.73 -31.71 -14.41
C ASP A 185 -7.21 -30.54 -15.25
N ALA A 186 -7.94 -29.44 -15.31
CA ALA A 186 -7.50 -28.25 -16.05
C ALA A 186 -6.20 -27.67 -15.49
N VAL A 187 -5.35 -27.14 -16.37
CA VAL A 187 -4.03 -26.59 -16.01
C VAL A 187 -4.13 -25.50 -14.94
N GLN A 188 -5.12 -24.60 -15.05
CA GLN A 188 -5.40 -23.52 -14.13
C GLN A 188 -5.98 -23.97 -12.77
N CYS A 189 -6.24 -25.27 -12.61
CA CYS A 189 -6.76 -25.86 -11.38
C CYS A 189 -5.76 -26.84 -10.74
N ARG A 190 -4.52 -26.86 -11.21
CA ARG A 190 -3.47 -27.65 -10.57
C ARG A 190 -3.20 -27.14 -9.17
N TYR A 191 -3.13 -28.07 -8.23
CA TYR A 191 -2.84 -27.72 -6.83
C TYR A 191 -1.61 -26.81 -6.72
N PRO A 192 -1.68 -25.72 -5.96
CA PRO A 192 -2.75 -25.34 -5.03
C PRO A 192 -3.84 -24.42 -5.63
N ASP A 193 -3.88 -24.23 -6.94
CA ASP A 193 -4.79 -23.29 -7.59
C ASP A 193 -6.25 -23.79 -7.65
N ASP A 194 -7.16 -22.84 -7.57
CA ASP A 194 -8.58 -22.93 -7.94
C ASP A 194 -8.81 -22.11 -9.22
N PRO A 195 -9.95 -22.29 -9.92
CA PRO A 195 -10.33 -21.33 -10.95
C PRO A 195 -10.27 -19.91 -10.41
N PRO A 196 -9.67 -18.95 -11.14
CA PRO A 196 -9.65 -17.57 -10.71
C PRO A 196 -11.07 -17.03 -10.46
N ILE A 197 -11.27 -16.39 -9.29
CA ILE A 197 -12.58 -15.92 -8.86
C ILE A 197 -13.08 -14.73 -9.72
N GLU A 198 -12.15 -13.99 -10.32
CA GLU A 198 -12.41 -12.86 -11.19
C GLU A 198 -12.97 -13.26 -12.56
N LEU A 199 -12.93 -14.53 -12.94
CA LEU A 199 -13.54 -14.98 -14.18
C LEU A 199 -15.07 -14.90 -14.10
N ILE A 200 -15.71 -14.43 -15.18
CA ILE A 200 -17.16 -14.25 -15.23
C ILE A 200 -17.92 -15.55 -14.95
N GLY A 201 -17.43 -16.68 -15.48
CA GLY A 201 -18.02 -18.00 -15.25
C GLY A 201 -17.76 -18.61 -13.88
N SER A 202 -16.92 -17.98 -13.04
CA SER A 202 -16.58 -18.54 -11.73
C SER A 202 -17.69 -18.29 -10.71
N GLN A 203 -18.12 -19.36 -10.03
CA GLN A 203 -19.10 -19.36 -8.96
C GLN A 203 -18.43 -19.80 -7.66
N THR A 204 -18.80 -19.16 -6.55
CA THR A 204 -18.30 -19.57 -5.22
C THR A 204 -19.36 -20.36 -4.49
N LEU A 205 -18.99 -21.55 -4.04
CA LEU A 205 -19.82 -22.42 -3.21
C LEU A 205 -19.29 -22.40 -1.77
N PHE A 206 -20.19 -22.18 -0.81
CA PHE A 206 -19.83 -22.23 0.61
C PHE A 206 -20.97 -22.89 1.38
N PRO A 207 -20.85 -24.16 1.79
CA PRO A 207 -21.83 -24.83 2.60
C PRO A 207 -21.95 -24.12 3.96
N LEU A 208 -23.14 -23.64 4.31
CA LEU A 208 -23.42 -22.98 5.59
C LEU A 208 -23.70 -23.99 6.70
N SER A 209 -24.28 -25.12 6.32
CA SER A 209 -24.62 -26.23 7.18
C SER A 209 -24.92 -27.47 6.33
N ALA A 210 -25.27 -28.59 6.95
CA ALA A 210 -25.76 -29.77 6.23
C ALA A 210 -26.97 -29.47 5.31
N ASN A 211 -27.79 -28.49 5.67
CA ASN A 211 -29.03 -28.18 4.93
C ASN A 211 -28.92 -26.98 3.98
N HIS A 212 -27.95 -26.10 4.15
CA HIS A 212 -27.87 -24.87 3.37
C HIS A 212 -26.50 -24.66 2.75
N CYS A 213 -26.48 -24.25 1.50
CA CYS A 213 -25.25 -23.86 0.80
C CYS A 213 -25.43 -22.50 0.13
N LEU A 214 -24.46 -21.62 0.32
CA LEU A 214 -24.35 -20.37 -0.43
C LEU A 214 -23.80 -20.63 -1.82
N VAL A 215 -24.40 -20.03 -2.82
CA VAL A 215 -23.90 -19.97 -4.20
C VAL A 215 -23.81 -18.50 -4.59
N LEU A 216 -22.62 -18.06 -4.95
CA LEU A 216 -22.36 -16.71 -5.44
C LEU A 216 -22.04 -16.78 -6.93
N THR A 217 -22.83 -16.10 -7.75
CA THR A 217 -22.72 -16.12 -9.21
C THR A 217 -22.53 -14.69 -9.72
N ASN A 218 -21.61 -14.51 -10.66
CA ASN A 218 -21.47 -13.22 -11.32
C ASN A 218 -22.80 -12.84 -12.01
N LEU A 219 -23.27 -11.60 -11.81
CA LEU A 219 -24.58 -11.18 -12.32
C LEU A 219 -24.64 -11.18 -13.85
N GLU A 220 -23.54 -10.84 -14.52
CA GLU A 220 -23.45 -10.88 -15.99
C GLU A 220 -23.63 -12.32 -16.51
N TYR A 221 -22.98 -13.29 -15.88
CA TYR A 221 -23.16 -14.71 -16.16
C TYR A 221 -24.58 -15.20 -15.84
N ALA A 222 -25.13 -14.79 -14.71
CA ALA A 222 -26.48 -15.19 -14.32
C ALA A 222 -27.56 -14.67 -15.29
N LYS A 223 -27.39 -13.44 -15.84
CA LYS A 223 -28.34 -12.83 -16.79
C LYS A 223 -28.20 -13.35 -18.21
N ASP A 224 -27.01 -13.71 -18.65
CA ASP A 224 -26.73 -14.22 -20.00
C ASP A 224 -25.77 -15.41 -19.97
N PRO A 225 -26.23 -16.59 -19.51
CA PRO A 225 -25.35 -17.76 -19.35
C PRO A 225 -24.73 -18.29 -20.64
N SER A 226 -25.36 -18.00 -21.79
CA SER A 226 -24.97 -18.50 -23.10
C SER A 226 -24.16 -17.48 -23.92
N GLY A 227 -24.31 -16.20 -23.65
CA GLY A 227 -23.68 -15.13 -24.44
C GLY A 227 -22.35 -14.63 -23.88
N VAL A 228 -22.01 -14.97 -22.63
CA VAL A 228 -20.76 -14.51 -22.01
C VAL A 228 -19.62 -15.52 -22.14
N ASP A 229 -18.40 -15.01 -22.32
CA ASP A 229 -17.19 -15.84 -22.25
C ASP A 229 -16.88 -16.13 -20.78
N LEU A 230 -16.99 -17.39 -20.37
CA LEU A 230 -16.82 -17.83 -18.99
C LEU A 230 -15.39 -17.73 -18.46
N LEU A 231 -14.40 -17.63 -19.35
CA LEU A 231 -12.98 -17.42 -18.99
C LEU A 231 -12.54 -15.97 -19.07
N ARG A 232 -13.40 -15.07 -19.48
CA ARG A 232 -13.11 -13.64 -19.47
C ARG A 232 -13.12 -13.11 -18.03
N PRO A 233 -12.10 -12.33 -17.61
CA PRO A 233 -12.16 -11.62 -16.35
C PRO A 233 -13.31 -10.62 -16.30
N ARG A 234 -13.94 -10.46 -15.14
CA ARG A 234 -14.95 -9.42 -14.92
C ARG A 234 -14.33 -8.03 -15.07
N GLN A 235 -15.13 -7.07 -15.45
CA GLN A 235 -14.69 -5.67 -15.49
C GLN A 235 -14.57 -5.10 -14.07
N ASN A 236 -13.58 -4.24 -13.86
CA ASN A 236 -13.37 -3.49 -12.62
C ASN A 236 -13.38 -4.37 -11.36
N PRO A 237 -12.60 -5.46 -11.27
CA PRO A 237 -12.43 -6.16 -10.01
C PRO A 237 -11.80 -5.21 -9.00
N ARG A 238 -12.40 -5.11 -7.80
CA ARG A 238 -11.96 -4.16 -6.77
C ARG A 238 -11.87 -4.83 -5.41
N HIS A 239 -11.06 -4.22 -4.55
CA HIS A 239 -10.98 -4.62 -3.17
C HIS A 239 -12.19 -4.17 -2.36
N PHE A 240 -12.41 -4.86 -1.24
CA PHE A 240 -13.48 -4.58 -0.31
C PHE A 240 -13.46 -3.13 0.23
N GLY A 241 -14.63 -2.58 0.49
CA GLY A 241 -14.82 -1.29 1.17
C GLY A 241 -15.43 -0.17 0.33
N THR A 242 -15.44 -0.28 -1.00
CA THR A 242 -15.99 0.75 -1.91
C THR A 242 -17.24 0.31 -2.68
N THR A 243 -17.77 -0.85 -2.35
CA THR A 243 -18.92 -1.46 -3.03
C THR A 243 -20.25 -0.97 -2.44
N LEU A 244 -21.18 -0.62 -3.32
CA LEU A 244 -22.58 -0.45 -2.98
C LEU A 244 -23.29 -1.80 -3.11
N ALA A 245 -23.79 -2.34 -2.02
CA ALA A 245 -24.50 -3.61 -2.05
C ALA A 245 -25.77 -3.54 -1.22
N ARG A 246 -26.86 -4.06 -1.79
CA ARG A 246 -28.11 -4.26 -1.05
C ARG A 246 -27.95 -5.45 -0.13
N THR A 247 -28.06 -5.23 1.18
CA THR A 247 -27.91 -6.29 2.17
C THR A 247 -29.13 -7.19 2.28
N ASP A 248 -30.27 -6.75 1.73
CA ASP A 248 -31.55 -7.44 1.70
C ASP A 248 -31.77 -8.32 0.46
N ALA A 249 -30.91 -8.21 -0.56
CA ALA A 249 -31.04 -8.98 -1.79
C ALA A 249 -30.42 -10.38 -1.63
N TRP A 250 -31.27 -11.38 -1.42
CA TRP A 250 -30.92 -12.80 -1.30
C TRP A 250 -31.99 -13.66 -1.97
N ILE A 251 -31.56 -14.66 -2.75
CA ILE A 251 -32.45 -15.71 -3.30
C ILE A 251 -32.43 -16.88 -2.32
N ARG A 252 -33.63 -17.37 -1.95
CA ARG A 252 -33.80 -18.48 -0.99
C ARG A 252 -34.92 -19.44 -1.39
N SER A 253 -35.46 -19.25 -2.58
CA SER A 253 -36.63 -19.98 -3.02
C SER A 253 -36.36 -21.43 -3.42
N ARG A 254 -35.08 -21.76 -3.67
CA ARG A 254 -34.73 -23.04 -4.30
C ARG A 254 -34.44 -24.13 -3.27
N LYS A 255 -35.30 -25.16 -3.29
CA LYS A 255 -35.09 -26.43 -2.61
C LYS A 255 -34.54 -27.44 -3.59
N LEU A 256 -33.42 -28.02 -3.26
CA LEU A 256 -32.71 -28.90 -4.17
C LEU A 256 -33.21 -30.35 -4.08
N SER A 257 -33.28 -30.99 -5.23
CA SER A 257 -33.45 -32.42 -5.34
C SER A 257 -32.21 -33.19 -4.88
N ARG A 258 -32.36 -34.48 -4.60
CA ARG A 258 -31.25 -35.38 -4.28
C ARG A 258 -30.08 -35.26 -5.28
N SER A 259 -30.37 -35.29 -6.57
CA SER A 259 -29.37 -35.24 -7.63
C SER A 259 -28.62 -33.91 -7.67
N GLU A 260 -29.28 -32.77 -7.40
CA GLU A 260 -28.63 -31.45 -7.31
C GLU A 260 -27.71 -31.33 -6.09
N VAL A 261 -28.09 -31.89 -4.93
CA VAL A 261 -27.23 -31.93 -3.75
C VAL A 261 -25.99 -32.78 -4.02
N ILE A 262 -26.17 -33.95 -4.67
CA ILE A 262 -25.05 -34.82 -5.10
C ILE A 262 -24.11 -34.06 -6.04
N ALA A 263 -24.65 -33.31 -6.99
CA ALA A 263 -23.87 -32.50 -7.91
C ALA A 263 -23.00 -31.44 -7.19
N ILE A 264 -23.58 -30.71 -6.24
CA ILE A 264 -22.83 -29.76 -5.41
C ILE A 264 -21.76 -30.47 -4.58
N ASN A 265 -22.09 -31.59 -3.95
CA ASN A 265 -21.12 -32.38 -3.18
C ASN A 265 -19.97 -32.88 -4.07
N HIS A 266 -20.24 -33.20 -5.35
CA HIS A 266 -19.21 -33.58 -6.29
C HIS A 266 -18.21 -32.42 -6.53
N VAL A 267 -18.69 -31.20 -6.69
CA VAL A 267 -17.81 -30.02 -6.80
C VAL A 267 -16.98 -29.82 -5.52
N LEU A 268 -17.62 -29.87 -4.34
CA LEU A 268 -16.96 -29.69 -3.06
C LEU A 268 -15.84 -30.70 -2.84
N LYS A 269 -16.11 -31.99 -3.17
CA LYS A 269 -15.12 -33.05 -3.08
C LYS A 269 -13.97 -32.86 -4.08
N SER A 270 -14.30 -32.50 -5.33
CA SER A 270 -13.30 -32.39 -6.40
C SER A 270 -12.29 -31.24 -6.16
N ARG A 271 -12.68 -30.24 -5.36
CA ARG A 271 -11.84 -29.09 -5.01
C ARG A 271 -11.19 -29.19 -3.62
N ALA A 272 -11.58 -30.20 -2.84
CA ALA A 272 -10.93 -30.48 -1.55
C ALA A 272 -9.44 -30.78 -1.74
N HIS A 273 -8.64 -30.42 -0.75
CA HIS A 273 -7.21 -30.72 -0.75
C HIS A 273 -6.94 -32.20 -0.39
N ARG A 274 -7.36 -32.62 0.79
CA ARG A 274 -7.11 -33.97 1.30
C ARG A 274 -8.31 -34.57 2.04
N TYR A 275 -9.10 -33.74 2.72
CA TYR A 275 -10.11 -34.25 3.65
C TYR A 275 -11.51 -33.73 3.34
N ILE A 276 -12.48 -34.63 3.41
CA ILE A 276 -13.90 -34.28 3.43
C ILE A 276 -14.60 -35.00 4.58
N ALA A 277 -15.73 -34.42 5.04
CA ALA A 277 -16.51 -35.05 6.09
C ALA A 277 -18.01 -34.87 5.89
N ALA A 278 -18.80 -35.78 6.42
CA ALA A 278 -20.28 -35.74 6.37
C ALA A 278 -20.89 -36.51 7.55
N ALA A 279 -22.18 -36.27 7.81
CA ALA A 279 -22.93 -37.06 8.82
C ALA A 279 -23.10 -38.51 8.41
N GLU A 280 -23.25 -38.79 7.12
CA GLU A 280 -23.40 -40.12 6.57
C GLU A 280 -22.25 -40.45 5.60
N GLU A 281 -21.76 -41.68 5.63
CA GLU A 281 -20.61 -42.14 4.85
C GLU A 281 -20.89 -42.08 3.34
N GLU A 282 -22.12 -42.39 2.94
CA GLU A 282 -22.55 -42.48 1.55
C GLU A 282 -22.43 -41.12 0.84
N TRP A 283 -22.64 -40.03 1.58
CA TRP A 283 -22.56 -38.67 1.02
C TRP A 283 -21.16 -38.24 0.59
N LEU A 284 -20.13 -38.95 1.09
CA LEU A 284 -18.73 -38.72 0.72
C LEU A 284 -18.35 -39.27 -0.65
N TYR A 285 -19.27 -40.01 -1.30
CA TYR A 285 -19.03 -40.66 -2.61
C TYR A 285 -20.07 -40.24 -3.67
N PRO A 286 -20.17 -38.93 -3.99
CA PRO A 286 -21.15 -38.41 -4.96
C PRO A 286 -21.00 -39.08 -6.36
N GLU A 287 -19.76 -39.47 -6.73
CA GLU A 287 -19.50 -40.18 -8.00
C GLU A 287 -20.19 -41.55 -8.12
N ARG A 288 -20.45 -42.20 -6.99
CA ARG A 288 -21.19 -43.49 -6.98
C ARG A 288 -22.69 -43.29 -7.13
N ALA A 289 -23.17 -42.09 -6.81
CA ALA A 289 -24.57 -41.74 -6.87
C ALA A 289 -24.98 -41.12 -8.24
N GLY A 290 -24.09 -41.12 -9.25
CA GLY A 290 -24.35 -40.58 -10.56
C GLY A 290 -24.23 -39.06 -10.67
N ALA A 291 -23.15 -38.50 -10.14
CA ALA A 291 -22.84 -37.07 -10.32
C ALA A 291 -22.79 -36.74 -11.83
N PRO A 292 -23.37 -35.60 -12.26
CA PRO A 292 -23.36 -35.17 -13.66
C PRO A 292 -21.96 -34.80 -14.13
N GLU A 293 -21.78 -34.69 -15.45
CA GLU A 293 -20.57 -34.22 -16.08
C GLU A 293 -20.25 -32.79 -15.63
N TRP A 294 -18.95 -32.44 -15.56
CA TRP A 294 -18.50 -31.17 -15.01
C TRP A 294 -19.17 -29.92 -15.61
N ASN A 295 -19.29 -29.91 -16.96
CA ASN A 295 -19.90 -28.79 -17.67
C ASN A 295 -21.40 -28.63 -17.40
N ASP A 296 -22.12 -29.74 -17.12
CA ASP A 296 -23.55 -29.69 -16.84
C ASP A 296 -23.88 -29.19 -15.42
N LEU A 297 -22.90 -29.22 -14.51
CA LEU A 297 -23.05 -28.68 -13.14
C LEU A 297 -23.38 -27.19 -13.15
N GLY A 298 -22.87 -26.42 -14.14
CA GLY A 298 -23.16 -25.01 -14.29
C GLY A 298 -24.66 -24.71 -14.40
N LYS A 299 -25.44 -25.56 -15.06
CA LYS A 299 -26.89 -25.39 -15.18
C LYS A 299 -27.59 -25.56 -13.83
N ILE A 300 -27.10 -26.44 -12.96
CA ILE A 300 -27.63 -26.66 -11.59
C ILE A 300 -27.30 -25.49 -10.66
N LEU A 301 -26.15 -24.85 -10.87
CA LEU A 301 -25.65 -23.78 -10.00
C LEU A 301 -26.15 -22.39 -10.40
N LEU A 302 -26.77 -22.24 -11.57
CA LEU A 302 -27.35 -20.95 -11.97
C LEU A 302 -28.58 -20.61 -11.12
N PRO A 303 -28.68 -19.35 -10.64
CA PRO A 303 -29.84 -18.90 -9.89
C PRO A 303 -31.08 -18.80 -10.80
N PRO A 304 -32.32 -18.84 -10.23
CA PRO A 304 -33.55 -18.67 -10.98
C PRO A 304 -33.64 -17.30 -11.66
N GLU A 305 -33.76 -17.28 -12.99
CA GLU A 305 -33.83 -16.05 -13.80
C GLU A 305 -34.89 -15.06 -13.29
N ARG A 306 -36.08 -15.58 -12.89
CA ARG A 306 -37.21 -14.78 -12.38
C ARG A 306 -36.89 -13.98 -11.13
N GLU A 307 -35.79 -14.28 -10.41
CA GLU A 307 -35.40 -13.60 -9.15
C GLU A 307 -34.19 -12.66 -9.35
N LEU A 308 -33.61 -12.62 -10.56
CA LEU A 308 -32.44 -11.78 -10.85
C LEU A 308 -32.75 -10.27 -10.81
N TRP A 309 -34.00 -9.87 -10.84
CA TRP A 309 -34.40 -8.47 -10.72
C TRP A 309 -34.03 -7.84 -9.38
N HIS A 310 -33.76 -8.65 -8.35
CA HIS A 310 -33.25 -8.17 -7.07
C HIS A 310 -31.82 -7.61 -7.16
N PHE A 311 -31.09 -7.98 -8.20
CA PHE A 311 -29.67 -7.70 -8.37
C PHE A 311 -29.41 -6.79 -9.56
N GLY A 312 -28.44 -5.92 -9.41
CA GLY A 312 -28.08 -4.91 -10.42
C GLY A 312 -28.93 -3.65 -10.26
N GLY A 313 -28.99 -2.89 -11.34
CA GLY A 313 -29.57 -1.54 -11.35
C GLY A 313 -28.49 -0.48 -11.16
N GLU A 314 -28.66 0.61 -11.90
CA GLU A 314 -27.72 1.74 -11.80
C GLU A 314 -27.99 2.53 -10.52
N ILE A 315 -26.97 2.75 -9.72
CA ILE A 315 -27.04 3.51 -8.48
C ILE A 315 -25.91 4.54 -8.48
N VAL A 316 -26.27 5.79 -8.27
CA VAL A 316 -25.30 6.88 -8.04
C VAL A 316 -25.53 7.45 -6.65
N VAL A 317 -24.48 7.47 -5.84
CA VAL A 317 -24.51 8.05 -4.50
C VAL A 317 -23.46 9.14 -4.41
N GLY A 318 -23.88 10.36 -4.15
CA GLY A 318 -22.99 11.48 -3.82
C GLY A 318 -22.84 11.61 -2.30
N TYR A 319 -21.62 11.79 -1.84
CA TYR A 319 -21.30 12.01 -0.42
C TYR A 319 -21.06 13.49 -0.13
N LYS A 320 -21.22 13.87 1.13
CA LYS A 320 -20.98 15.26 1.56
C LYS A 320 -19.55 15.76 1.35
N ASP A 321 -18.60 14.83 1.28
CA ASP A 321 -17.17 15.11 1.02
C ASP A 321 -16.85 15.34 -0.48
N GLY A 322 -17.87 15.36 -1.33
CA GLY A 322 -17.72 15.55 -2.78
C GLY A 322 -17.37 14.29 -3.55
N THR A 323 -17.18 13.16 -2.87
CA THR A 323 -16.98 11.87 -3.53
C THR A 323 -18.31 11.30 -4.03
N SER A 324 -18.25 10.42 -5.02
CA SER A 324 -19.41 9.68 -5.49
C SER A 324 -19.08 8.21 -5.70
N SER A 325 -20.08 7.36 -5.56
CA SER A 325 -20.00 5.95 -5.92
C SER A 325 -21.06 5.62 -6.96
N PHE A 326 -20.67 4.84 -7.95
CA PHE A 326 -21.54 4.41 -9.03
C PHE A 326 -21.56 2.87 -9.10
N GLN A 327 -22.74 2.30 -9.26
CA GLN A 327 -22.95 0.90 -9.56
C GLN A 327 -23.66 0.81 -10.91
N ASP A 328 -23.16 -0.03 -11.82
CA ASP A 328 -23.75 -0.26 -13.13
C ASP A 328 -24.92 -1.27 -13.08
N ALA A 329 -25.58 -1.45 -14.22
CA ALA A 329 -26.75 -2.35 -14.37
C ALA A 329 -26.44 -3.83 -14.05
N PHE A 330 -25.17 -4.22 -13.98
CA PHE A 330 -24.72 -5.57 -13.59
C PHE A 330 -24.29 -5.68 -12.14
N GLY A 331 -24.50 -4.64 -11.33
CA GLY A 331 -24.12 -4.62 -9.92
C GLY A 331 -22.63 -4.36 -9.70
N ARG A 332 -21.88 -4.01 -10.76
CA ARG A 332 -20.45 -3.69 -10.67
C ARG A 332 -20.28 -2.23 -10.27
N THR A 333 -19.49 -1.98 -9.25
CA THR A 333 -19.11 -0.63 -8.91
C THR A 333 -18.03 -0.15 -9.86
N SER A 334 -18.35 0.85 -10.68
CA SER A 334 -17.32 1.55 -11.45
C SER A 334 -16.49 2.42 -10.50
N PRO A 335 -15.20 2.63 -10.82
CA PRO A 335 -14.45 3.68 -10.15
C PRO A 335 -15.23 4.98 -10.33
N ALA A 336 -15.57 5.65 -9.24
CA ALA A 336 -16.25 6.96 -9.27
C ALA A 336 -15.42 8.05 -9.98
N ASN A 337 -14.32 7.67 -10.59
CA ASN A 337 -13.24 8.53 -11.04
C ASN A 337 -12.92 8.30 -12.53
N GLU A 338 -13.95 8.13 -13.37
CA GLU A 338 -13.76 7.98 -14.84
C GLU A 338 -13.01 9.16 -15.45
N TYR A 339 -13.14 10.36 -14.88
CA TYR A 339 -12.37 11.53 -15.29
C TYR A 339 -10.85 11.39 -15.08
N LEU A 340 -10.41 10.40 -14.31
CA LEU A 340 -8.99 10.02 -14.15
C LEU A 340 -8.56 8.92 -15.12
N ARG A 341 -9.45 8.44 -15.99
CA ARG A 341 -9.14 7.50 -17.05
C ARG A 341 -8.87 8.21 -18.36
N LYS A 342 -8.11 7.57 -19.23
CA LYS A 342 -7.85 8.01 -20.61
C LYS A 342 -7.94 6.81 -21.54
N GLU A 343 -8.30 7.04 -22.79
CA GLU A 343 -8.31 5.98 -23.78
C GLU A 343 -6.86 5.60 -24.11
N PRO A 344 -6.48 4.32 -23.96
CA PRO A 344 -5.17 3.87 -24.38
C PRO A 344 -5.09 3.91 -25.91
N PRO A 345 -3.92 4.21 -26.49
CA PRO A 345 -3.75 4.19 -27.95
C PRO A 345 -3.98 2.78 -28.49
N ALA A 346 -4.61 2.66 -29.65
CA ALA A 346 -4.92 1.40 -30.31
C ALA A 346 -3.67 0.60 -30.71
N ALA A 347 -2.53 1.27 -30.89
CA ALA A 347 -1.24 0.67 -31.22
C ALA A 347 -0.12 1.33 -30.43
N ASP A 348 1.02 0.65 -30.31
CA ASP A 348 2.21 1.23 -29.71
C ASP A 348 2.70 2.42 -30.55
N PRO A 349 3.13 3.53 -29.91
CA PRO A 349 3.62 4.72 -30.61
C PRO A 349 4.98 4.48 -31.26
N VAL A 350 5.36 5.38 -32.15
CA VAL A 350 6.72 5.43 -32.69
C VAL A 350 7.73 5.76 -31.59
N ALA A 351 8.97 5.34 -31.72
CA ALA A 351 10.01 5.42 -30.69
C ALA A 351 10.18 6.81 -30.05
N ASP A 352 10.11 7.86 -30.88
CA ASP A 352 10.33 9.25 -30.44
C ASP A 352 9.05 9.96 -29.95
N GLU A 353 7.89 9.34 -30.10
CA GLU A 353 6.64 9.89 -29.61
C GLU A 353 6.54 9.81 -28.08
N PRO A 354 5.73 10.71 -27.45
CA PRO A 354 5.48 10.66 -26.02
C PRO A 354 4.93 9.31 -25.58
N CYS A 355 5.46 8.78 -24.47
CA CYS A 355 4.99 7.50 -23.94
C CYS A 355 3.53 7.60 -23.45
N PRO A 356 2.64 6.68 -23.84
CA PRO A 356 1.24 6.70 -23.45
C PRO A 356 1.02 6.55 -21.93
N CYS A 357 2.02 6.04 -21.19
CA CYS A 357 1.96 5.96 -19.73
C CYS A 357 1.96 7.35 -19.06
N GLY A 358 2.18 8.43 -19.79
CA GLY A 358 2.15 9.80 -19.26
C GLY A 358 3.38 10.22 -18.47
N SER A 359 4.50 9.51 -18.61
CA SER A 359 5.75 9.81 -17.90
C SER A 359 6.41 11.14 -18.32
N GLY A 360 6.06 11.67 -19.50
CA GLY A 360 6.73 12.83 -20.09
C GLY A 360 7.95 12.47 -20.94
N LYS A 361 8.36 11.21 -20.98
CA LYS A 361 9.48 10.69 -21.78
C LYS A 361 9.00 10.15 -23.13
N SER A 362 9.92 10.05 -24.11
CA SER A 362 9.61 9.32 -25.33
C SER A 362 9.39 7.83 -25.06
N TYR A 363 8.65 7.16 -25.93
CA TYR A 363 8.35 5.73 -25.80
C TYR A 363 9.62 4.89 -25.76
N ALA A 364 10.61 5.22 -26.56
CA ALA A 364 11.92 4.54 -26.58
C ALA A 364 12.65 4.60 -25.24
N LEU A 365 12.60 5.74 -24.55
CA LEU A 365 13.26 5.92 -23.25
C LEU A 365 12.42 5.48 -22.06
N CYS A 366 11.21 4.99 -22.30
CA CYS A 366 10.27 4.63 -21.25
C CYS A 366 9.84 3.15 -21.34
N CYS A 367 8.71 2.87 -21.95
CA CYS A 367 8.05 1.56 -21.90
C CYS A 367 8.41 0.59 -23.04
N LYS A 368 9.11 1.05 -24.10
CA LYS A 368 9.34 0.25 -25.32
C LYS A 368 10.01 -1.08 -25.03
N ASP A 369 11.12 -1.05 -24.29
CA ASP A 369 11.96 -2.23 -24.05
C ASP A 369 11.64 -2.91 -22.70
N LEU A 370 10.58 -2.48 -22.02
CA LEU A 370 10.11 -3.12 -20.79
C LEU A 370 9.15 -4.27 -21.10
N PRO A 371 9.23 -5.38 -20.34
CA PRO A 371 8.21 -6.43 -20.38
C PRO A 371 6.81 -5.84 -20.11
N PRO A 372 5.73 -6.42 -20.63
CA PRO A 372 4.37 -5.90 -20.43
C PRO A 372 4.00 -5.71 -18.96
N GLU A 373 4.44 -6.61 -18.07
CA GLU A 373 4.22 -6.59 -16.63
C GLU A 373 4.91 -5.42 -15.91
N ASP A 374 6.01 -4.92 -16.46
CA ASP A 374 6.77 -3.81 -15.90
C ASP A 374 6.34 -2.45 -16.48
N ARG A 375 5.46 -2.45 -17.49
CA ARG A 375 4.97 -1.21 -18.09
C ARG A 375 3.96 -0.52 -17.19
N MET A 376 4.03 0.81 -17.16
CA MET A 376 3.05 1.64 -16.46
C MET A 376 1.68 1.58 -17.15
N PRO A 377 0.57 1.74 -16.40
CA PRO A 377 -0.78 1.81 -16.97
C PRO A 377 -0.89 2.88 -18.06
N ARG A 378 -1.67 2.59 -19.10
CA ARG A 378 -1.90 3.50 -20.23
C ARG A 378 -3.34 4.00 -20.31
N ASP A 379 -4.22 3.47 -19.49
CA ASP A 379 -5.66 3.75 -19.43
C ASP A 379 -6.06 4.68 -18.28
N VAL A 380 -5.09 5.09 -17.45
CA VAL A 380 -5.28 6.04 -16.36
C VAL A 380 -4.25 7.17 -16.42
N TYR A 381 -4.66 8.36 -15.97
CA TYR A 381 -3.72 9.47 -15.85
C TYR A 381 -2.63 9.17 -14.82
N SER A 382 -1.38 9.29 -15.24
CA SER A 382 -0.19 9.10 -14.41
C SER A 382 -0.08 10.15 -13.30
N ILE A 383 0.80 9.92 -12.32
CA ILE A 383 1.14 10.91 -11.28
C ILE A 383 1.52 12.26 -11.91
N ARG A 384 2.35 12.23 -12.95
CA ARG A 384 2.77 13.44 -13.67
C ARG A 384 1.57 14.17 -14.27
N GLU A 385 0.72 13.47 -14.99
CA GLU A 385 -0.45 14.07 -15.66
C GLU A 385 -1.42 14.66 -14.61
N ARG A 386 -1.70 13.95 -13.51
CA ARG A 386 -2.55 14.45 -12.41
C ARG A 386 -1.96 15.70 -11.76
N ASN A 387 -0.65 15.75 -11.53
CA ASN A 387 0.01 16.94 -11.00
C ASN A 387 -0.08 18.13 -11.97
N LEU A 388 0.06 17.91 -13.28
CA LEU A 388 -0.09 18.97 -14.27
C LEU A 388 -1.54 19.47 -14.39
N MET A 389 -2.53 18.56 -14.26
CA MET A 389 -3.94 18.94 -14.17
C MET A 389 -4.20 19.78 -12.92
N PHE A 390 -3.66 19.39 -11.79
CA PHE A 390 -3.75 20.12 -10.54
C PHE A 390 -3.08 21.51 -10.63
N PHE A 391 -1.92 21.58 -11.26
CA PHE A 391 -1.24 22.86 -11.50
C PHE A 391 -2.12 23.83 -12.31
N ARG A 392 -2.70 23.36 -13.42
CA ARG A 392 -3.62 24.17 -14.22
C ARG A 392 -4.85 24.61 -13.44
N ALA A 393 -5.37 23.74 -12.59
CA ALA A 393 -6.49 24.09 -11.71
C ALA A 393 -6.11 25.19 -10.71
N ILE A 394 -4.91 25.12 -10.11
CA ILE A 394 -4.37 26.17 -9.23
C ILE A 394 -4.28 27.50 -9.96
N GLU A 395 -3.69 27.53 -11.16
CA GLU A 395 -3.58 28.76 -11.97
C GLU A 395 -4.96 29.37 -12.25
N ASN A 396 -5.94 28.53 -12.61
CA ASN A 396 -7.30 28.97 -12.86
C ASN A 396 -8.00 29.49 -11.59
N ILE A 397 -7.88 28.80 -10.46
CA ILE A 397 -8.53 29.17 -9.19
C ILE A 397 -7.94 30.48 -8.67
N LEU A 398 -6.64 30.66 -8.78
CA LEU A 398 -5.95 31.85 -8.32
C LEU A 398 -6.02 33.02 -9.34
N GLY A 399 -6.41 32.77 -10.59
CA GLY A 399 -6.50 33.76 -11.65
C GLY A 399 -5.15 34.13 -12.27
N LEU A 400 -4.11 33.33 -12.08
CA LEU A 400 -2.77 33.58 -12.65
C LEU A 400 -2.79 33.52 -14.17
N ASN A 401 -3.57 32.61 -14.75
CA ASN A 401 -3.78 32.53 -16.20
C ASN A 401 -4.63 33.69 -16.77
N ALA A 402 -5.35 34.43 -15.90
CA ALA A 402 -6.13 35.63 -16.28
C ALA A 402 -5.36 36.92 -16.03
N GLY A 403 -4.05 36.83 -15.75
CA GLY A 403 -3.17 37.99 -15.61
C GLY A 403 -3.01 38.52 -14.18
N LYS A 404 -3.57 37.87 -13.16
CA LYS A 404 -3.25 38.20 -11.78
C LYS A 404 -1.77 37.91 -11.49
N THR A 405 -1.14 38.83 -10.80
CA THR A 405 0.21 38.63 -10.30
C THR A 405 0.20 37.76 -9.01
N TRP A 406 1.34 37.17 -8.67
CA TRP A 406 1.47 36.48 -7.40
C TRP A 406 1.27 37.40 -6.19
N GLU A 407 1.61 38.67 -6.32
CA GLU A 407 1.32 39.67 -5.28
C GLU A 407 -0.18 39.89 -5.10
N ASP A 408 -0.96 39.94 -6.18
CA ASP A 408 -2.42 40.05 -6.11
C ASP A 408 -3.02 38.81 -5.40
N VAL A 409 -2.54 37.59 -5.72
CA VAL A 409 -2.96 36.36 -5.07
C VAL A 409 -2.71 36.44 -3.58
N ARG A 410 -1.51 36.83 -3.15
CA ARG A 410 -1.14 36.96 -1.73
C ARG A 410 -2.00 38.02 -0.99
N ARG A 411 -2.46 39.05 -1.70
CA ARG A 411 -3.33 40.09 -1.14
C ARG A 411 -4.79 39.66 -1.07
N GLU A 412 -5.27 38.90 -2.03
CA GLU A 412 -6.70 38.66 -2.26
C GLU A 412 -7.17 37.23 -2.01
N LEU A 413 -6.31 36.33 -1.55
CA LEU A 413 -6.66 34.93 -1.37
C LEU A 413 -7.89 34.75 -0.46
N THR A 414 -8.93 34.12 -1.01
CA THR A 414 -10.19 33.89 -0.29
C THR A 414 -10.23 32.47 0.29
N ASP A 415 -11.08 32.27 1.30
CA ASP A 415 -11.36 30.97 1.87
C ASP A 415 -11.89 29.98 0.84
N GLU A 416 -12.73 30.46 -0.06
CA GLU A 416 -13.29 29.65 -1.14
C GLU A 416 -12.21 29.17 -2.13
N GLN A 417 -11.20 29.99 -2.43
CA GLN A 417 -10.08 29.55 -3.26
C GLN A 417 -9.23 28.48 -2.57
N VAL A 418 -8.97 28.64 -1.28
CA VAL A 418 -8.27 27.62 -0.48
C VAL A 418 -9.06 26.31 -0.50
N LYS A 419 -10.35 26.37 -0.18
CA LYS A 419 -11.24 25.21 -0.22
C LYS A 419 -11.23 24.54 -1.59
N LYS A 420 -11.36 25.28 -2.69
CA LYS A 420 -11.34 24.75 -4.06
C LYS A 420 -10.03 24.06 -4.39
N ILE A 421 -8.87 24.65 -4.03
CA ILE A 421 -7.56 24.02 -4.26
C ILE A 421 -7.49 22.65 -3.60
N HIS A 422 -7.84 22.55 -2.31
CA HIS A 422 -7.79 21.29 -1.58
C HIS A 422 -8.86 20.28 -2.05
N THR A 423 -10.03 20.77 -2.49
CA THR A 423 -11.07 19.90 -3.09
C THR A 423 -10.59 19.31 -4.41
N VAL A 424 -9.94 20.10 -5.27
CA VAL A 424 -9.37 19.61 -6.53
C VAL A 424 -8.24 18.62 -6.26
N TYR A 425 -7.37 18.88 -5.27
CA TYR A 425 -6.35 17.93 -4.89
C TYR A 425 -6.95 16.58 -4.46
N ALA A 426 -7.96 16.60 -3.59
CA ALA A 426 -8.66 15.38 -3.16
C ALA A 426 -9.32 14.65 -4.35
N ALA A 427 -9.84 15.37 -5.33
CA ALA A 427 -10.40 14.80 -6.57
C ALA A 427 -9.32 14.16 -7.45
N MET A 428 -8.10 14.68 -7.49
CA MET A 428 -6.98 14.04 -8.21
C MET A 428 -6.51 12.76 -7.53
N TRP A 429 -6.74 12.63 -6.23
CA TRP A 429 -6.27 11.53 -5.39
C TRP A 429 -7.40 10.92 -4.55
N PRO A 430 -8.41 10.31 -5.19
CA PRO A 430 -9.49 9.62 -4.48
C PRO A 430 -8.96 8.48 -3.60
N LYS A 431 -9.70 8.15 -2.54
CA LYS A 431 -9.32 7.11 -1.55
C LYS A 431 -9.11 5.72 -2.14
N ASP A 432 -9.80 5.41 -3.23
CA ASP A 432 -9.72 4.16 -3.97
C ASP A 432 -8.61 4.13 -5.02
N THR A 433 -7.72 5.11 -5.00
CA THR A 433 -6.54 5.14 -5.89
C THR A 433 -5.60 3.98 -5.54
N ASN A 434 -5.32 3.09 -6.49
CA ASN A 434 -4.24 2.13 -6.38
C ASN A 434 -2.90 2.85 -6.66
N LEU A 435 -2.34 3.47 -5.63
CA LEU A 435 -1.11 4.25 -5.76
C LEU A 435 0.09 3.42 -6.25
N PRO A 436 0.31 2.17 -5.79
CA PRO A 436 1.41 1.33 -6.29
C PRO A 436 1.44 1.17 -7.81
N ASP A 437 0.29 1.07 -8.46
CA ASP A 437 0.22 0.94 -9.92
C ASP A 437 0.64 2.24 -10.65
N LEU A 438 0.54 3.38 -9.97
CA LEU A 438 0.89 4.69 -10.52
C LEU A 438 2.32 5.13 -10.21
N LEU A 439 2.96 4.51 -9.20
CA LEU A 439 4.35 4.84 -8.84
C LEU A 439 5.30 4.43 -9.96
N PRO A 440 6.35 5.24 -10.23
CA PRO A 440 7.37 4.86 -11.20
C PRO A 440 8.03 3.54 -10.75
N ARG A 441 8.00 2.53 -11.62
CA ARG A 441 8.53 1.20 -11.31
C ARG A 441 10.05 1.18 -11.32
N PRO A 442 10.69 0.21 -10.64
CA PRO A 442 12.13 0.01 -10.71
C PRO A 442 12.62 -0.14 -12.16
N ASP A 443 13.61 0.64 -12.53
CA ASP A 443 14.22 0.61 -13.87
C ASP A 443 15.72 0.75 -13.70
N GLY A 444 16.49 -0.27 -14.09
CA GLY A 444 17.95 -0.28 -14.00
C GLY A 444 18.65 0.79 -14.86
N ARG A 445 17.95 1.39 -15.81
CA ARG A 445 18.44 2.49 -16.66
C ARG A 445 18.38 3.84 -15.94
N VAL A 446 17.55 3.95 -14.87
CA VAL A 446 17.25 5.20 -14.17
C VAL A 446 17.80 5.15 -12.75
N PHE A 447 18.65 6.09 -12.41
CA PHE A 447 19.11 6.28 -11.04
C PHE A 447 18.21 7.27 -10.31
N ARG A 448 17.26 6.75 -9.55
CA ARG A 448 16.19 7.49 -8.87
C ARG A 448 16.52 7.67 -7.41
N ALA A 449 16.18 8.84 -6.86
CA ALA A 449 16.20 9.10 -5.42
C ALA A 449 14.78 9.31 -4.88
N LEU A 450 14.57 8.88 -3.63
CA LEU A 450 13.43 9.26 -2.82
C LEU A 450 13.90 10.27 -1.77
N TYR A 451 13.39 11.48 -1.82
CA TYR A 451 13.69 12.49 -0.83
C TYR A 451 12.96 12.22 0.50
N VAL A 452 13.73 12.06 1.55
CA VAL A 452 13.26 11.84 2.92
C VAL A 452 13.90 12.91 3.80
N GLY A 453 13.27 14.05 3.90
CA GLY A 453 13.78 15.19 4.66
C GLY A 453 12.68 15.96 5.37
N VAL A 454 13.00 17.18 5.78
CA VAL A 454 12.01 18.09 6.37
C VAL A 454 10.94 18.40 5.31
N ILE A 455 9.70 18.06 5.60
CA ILE A 455 8.57 18.42 4.75
C ILE A 455 8.14 19.87 5.09
N ASP A 456 8.99 20.80 4.75
CA ASP A 456 8.63 22.21 4.77
C ASP A 456 8.82 22.80 3.36
N PRO A 457 7.78 23.44 2.80
CA PRO A 457 7.83 23.98 1.45
C PRO A 457 9.02 24.91 1.17
N ARG A 458 9.53 25.60 2.19
CA ARG A 458 10.67 26.52 2.06
C ARG A 458 12.00 25.81 1.76
N THR A 459 12.16 24.56 2.19
CA THR A 459 13.42 23.81 2.09
C THR A 459 13.41 22.77 0.96
N ILE A 460 12.26 22.17 0.68
CA ILE A 460 12.14 21.05 -0.27
C ILE A 460 12.58 21.44 -1.67
N ALA A 461 12.09 22.56 -2.22
CA ALA A 461 12.38 22.93 -3.61
C ALA A 461 13.89 23.09 -3.85
N ALA A 462 14.59 23.80 -2.96
CA ALA A 462 16.03 24.01 -3.08
C ALA A 462 16.79 22.68 -2.96
N SER A 463 16.40 21.82 -2.03
CA SER A 463 17.03 20.49 -1.86
C SER A 463 16.81 19.63 -3.10
N VAL A 464 15.58 19.51 -3.60
CA VAL A 464 15.25 18.69 -4.78
C VAL A 464 16.01 19.17 -6.01
N ILE A 465 15.96 20.48 -6.31
CA ILE A 465 16.63 21.07 -7.49
C ILE A 465 18.17 20.88 -7.38
N GLY A 466 18.71 21.08 -6.18
CA GLY A 466 20.16 20.87 -5.95
C GLY A 466 20.61 19.44 -6.21
N TRP A 467 19.78 18.45 -5.94
CA TRP A 467 20.12 17.04 -6.07
C TRP A 467 19.79 16.42 -7.42
N LEU A 468 18.98 17.05 -8.28
CA LEU A 468 18.76 16.62 -9.67
C LEU A 468 20.05 16.53 -10.51
N ARG A 469 21.14 17.17 -10.06
CA ARG A 469 22.45 17.01 -10.68
C ARG A 469 23.09 15.64 -10.46
N TYR A 470 22.65 14.92 -9.43
CA TYR A 470 23.21 13.62 -9.02
C TYR A 470 22.29 12.44 -9.37
N PHE A 471 21.00 12.69 -9.50
CA PHE A 471 19.99 11.68 -9.80
C PHE A 471 19.26 12.00 -11.11
N ASP A 472 18.82 10.96 -11.82
CA ASP A 472 18.02 11.13 -13.04
C ASP A 472 16.60 11.57 -12.72
N GLU A 473 16.05 11.05 -11.60
CA GLU A 473 14.73 11.35 -11.11
C GLU A 473 14.69 11.45 -9.58
N ILE A 474 13.80 12.29 -9.07
CA ILE A 474 13.59 12.41 -7.63
C ILE A 474 12.09 12.24 -7.34
N VAL A 475 11.79 11.34 -6.41
CA VAL A 475 10.46 11.15 -5.82
C VAL A 475 10.36 11.98 -4.55
N VAL A 476 9.30 12.78 -4.44
CA VAL A 476 9.04 13.70 -3.33
C VAL A 476 7.60 13.54 -2.90
N LEU A 477 7.32 13.52 -1.60
CA LEU A 477 5.95 13.61 -1.12
C LEU A 477 5.35 14.98 -1.46
N ASN A 478 4.14 14.94 -1.97
CA ASN A 478 3.39 16.15 -2.30
C ASN A 478 3.14 16.95 -0.99
N PRO A 479 3.34 18.27 -0.99
CA PRO A 479 3.09 19.08 0.20
C PRO A 479 1.61 19.19 0.57
N PHE A 480 0.72 18.90 -0.40
CA PHE A 480 -0.71 18.81 -0.13
C PHE A 480 -1.05 17.46 0.48
N THR A 481 -1.99 17.47 1.41
CA THR A 481 -2.56 16.27 2.01
C THR A 481 -4.03 16.14 1.63
N ASN A 482 -4.55 14.92 1.61
CA ASN A 482 -5.95 14.70 1.30
C ASN A 482 -6.84 15.19 2.46
N ALA A 483 -7.44 16.35 2.27
CA ALA A 483 -8.25 17.02 3.29
C ALA A 483 -9.52 16.24 3.68
N THR A 484 -10.02 15.35 2.81
CA THR A 484 -11.21 14.52 3.10
C THR A 484 -10.95 13.44 4.14
N LEU A 485 -9.68 13.18 4.47
CA LEU A 485 -9.26 12.21 5.49
C LEU A 485 -9.01 12.86 6.86
N MET A 486 -9.11 14.18 6.93
CA MET A 486 -8.90 14.93 8.17
C MET A 486 -10.22 15.14 8.91
N ARG A 487 -10.13 15.35 10.21
CA ARG A 487 -11.29 15.82 10.98
C ARG A 487 -11.66 17.23 10.50
N PRO A 488 -12.97 17.58 10.48
CA PRO A 488 -13.42 18.88 9.95
C PRO A 488 -12.71 20.08 10.57
N GLU A 489 -12.41 20.03 11.86
CA GLU A 489 -11.72 21.11 12.58
C GLU A 489 -10.27 21.31 12.12
N TYR A 490 -9.67 20.32 11.45
CA TYR A 490 -8.29 20.34 10.92
C TYR A 490 -8.26 20.23 9.39
N SER A 491 -9.40 20.28 8.74
CA SER A 491 -9.50 20.16 7.29
C SER A 491 -9.45 21.53 6.61
N PRO A 492 -8.56 21.75 5.62
CA PRO A 492 -8.55 22.98 4.86
C PRO A 492 -9.79 23.16 3.95
N ILE A 493 -10.63 22.14 3.80
CA ILE A 493 -11.92 22.23 3.11
C ILE A 493 -13.00 22.78 4.05
N ASP A 494 -13.00 22.35 5.31
CA ASP A 494 -14.01 22.75 6.30
C ASP A 494 -13.62 24.01 7.07
N SER A 495 -12.31 24.26 7.23
CA SER A 495 -11.76 25.42 7.95
C SER A 495 -10.71 26.16 7.13
N PRO A 496 -11.01 26.60 5.90
CA PRO A 496 -10.03 27.10 4.94
C PRO A 496 -9.26 28.35 5.40
N GLY A 497 -9.88 29.23 6.19
CA GLY A 497 -9.25 30.45 6.68
C GLY A 497 -7.96 30.21 7.48
N GLN A 498 -7.88 29.10 8.22
CA GLN A 498 -6.69 28.73 8.99
C GLN A 498 -5.53 28.24 8.12
N TYR A 499 -5.80 27.85 6.89
CA TYR A 499 -4.83 27.22 5.97
C TYR A 499 -4.33 28.14 4.84
N LYS A 500 -4.74 29.40 4.79
CA LYS A 500 -4.35 30.35 3.73
C LYS A 500 -2.83 30.41 3.54
N GLU A 501 -2.09 30.65 4.63
CA GLU A 501 -0.63 30.76 4.57
C GLU A 501 0.02 29.43 4.15
N GLN A 502 -0.47 28.32 4.70
CA GLN A 502 0.03 27.00 4.32
C GLN A 502 -0.24 26.70 2.84
N THR A 503 -1.44 27.04 2.37
CA THR A 503 -1.79 26.83 0.97
C THR A 503 -0.87 27.63 0.04
N ILE A 504 -0.55 28.88 0.38
CA ILE A 504 0.41 29.69 -0.38
C ILE A 504 1.79 29.02 -0.41
N LYS A 505 2.29 28.57 0.72
CA LYS A 505 3.60 27.86 0.79
C LYS A 505 3.58 26.59 -0.06
N ASN A 506 2.52 25.80 0.03
CA ASN A 506 2.37 24.56 -0.74
C ASN A 506 2.29 24.84 -2.25
N VAL A 507 1.52 25.85 -2.64
CA VAL A 507 1.39 26.27 -4.05
C VAL A 507 2.73 26.79 -4.56
N ALA A 508 3.44 27.62 -3.80
CA ALA A 508 4.75 28.13 -4.20
C ALA A 508 5.78 27.00 -4.43
N LEU A 509 5.83 26.01 -3.54
CA LEU A 509 6.65 24.81 -3.75
C LEU A 509 6.25 24.06 -5.01
N PHE A 510 4.94 23.83 -5.19
CA PHE A 510 4.42 23.09 -6.32
C PHE A 510 4.78 23.79 -7.63
N MET A 511 4.60 25.11 -7.70
CA MET A 511 4.97 25.93 -8.85
C MET A 511 6.48 25.93 -9.11
N ALA A 512 7.32 25.93 -8.08
CA ALA A 512 8.77 25.87 -8.22
C ALA A 512 9.27 24.55 -8.84
N LEU A 513 8.50 23.48 -8.70
CA LEU A 513 8.86 22.15 -9.20
C LEU A 513 8.13 21.75 -10.49
N VAL A 514 7.14 22.54 -10.96
CA VAL A 514 6.26 22.14 -12.07
C VAL A 514 7.00 21.87 -13.37
N SER A 515 8.04 22.64 -13.71
CA SER A 515 8.84 22.38 -14.91
C SER A 515 9.54 21.02 -14.85
N PHE A 516 10.09 20.67 -13.71
CA PHE A 516 10.73 19.37 -13.48
C PHE A 516 9.72 18.21 -13.45
N VAL A 517 8.50 18.47 -12.96
CA VAL A 517 7.38 17.52 -13.07
C VAL A 517 6.98 17.34 -14.52
N HIS A 518 6.89 18.44 -15.29
CA HIS A 518 6.59 18.40 -16.72
C HIS A 518 7.60 17.57 -17.49
N ASP A 519 8.88 17.68 -17.18
CA ASP A 519 9.98 16.94 -17.82
C ASP A 519 10.09 15.49 -17.33
N GLY A 520 9.27 15.10 -16.33
CA GLY A 520 9.24 13.75 -15.79
C GLY A 520 10.46 13.37 -14.93
N VAL A 521 11.21 14.37 -14.44
CA VAL A 521 12.38 14.17 -13.55
C VAL A 521 12.07 14.35 -12.07
N VAL A 522 10.93 14.96 -11.73
CA VAL A 522 10.41 15.06 -10.37
C VAL A 522 9.03 14.43 -10.30
N HIS A 523 8.86 13.49 -9.38
CA HIS A 523 7.59 12.83 -9.11
C HIS A 523 7.04 13.32 -7.77
N LEU A 524 6.08 14.23 -7.78
CA LEU A 524 5.33 14.63 -6.60
C LEU A 524 4.22 13.62 -6.34
N ILE A 525 4.42 12.74 -5.37
CA ILE A 525 3.49 11.66 -5.04
C ILE A 525 2.62 12.03 -3.83
N PRO A 526 1.36 11.63 -3.78
CA PRO A 526 0.56 11.75 -2.57
C PRO A 526 1.12 10.85 -1.47
N ASP A 527 0.73 11.10 -0.22
CA ASP A 527 1.14 10.26 0.90
C ASP A 527 0.48 8.88 0.80
N PRO A 528 1.22 7.77 0.71
CA PRO A 528 0.65 6.43 0.60
C PRO A 528 -0.27 6.04 1.76
N ILE A 529 -0.06 6.60 2.95
CA ILE A 529 -0.93 6.33 4.11
C ILE A 529 -2.36 6.85 3.92
N ASP A 530 -2.60 7.71 2.94
CA ASP A 530 -3.92 8.23 2.63
C ASP A 530 -4.82 7.18 1.95
N PHE A 531 -4.25 6.12 1.37
CA PHE A 531 -4.99 5.14 0.58
C PHE A 531 -5.25 3.81 1.28
N SER A 532 -4.68 3.59 2.45
CA SER A 532 -4.90 2.36 3.23
C SER A 532 -4.95 2.66 4.73
N GLU A 533 -6.10 2.43 5.34
CA GLU A 533 -6.31 2.60 6.78
C GLU A 533 -5.42 1.64 7.59
N THR A 534 -5.34 0.39 7.15
CA THR A 534 -4.53 -0.64 7.81
C THR A 534 -3.05 -0.27 7.76
N PHE A 535 -2.57 0.16 6.60
CA PHE A 535 -1.19 0.60 6.42
C PHE A 535 -0.88 1.84 7.28
N ARG A 536 -1.81 2.81 7.33
CA ARG A 536 -1.71 4.01 8.17
C ARG A 536 -1.57 3.65 9.64
N GLN A 537 -2.41 2.74 10.15
CA GLN A 537 -2.37 2.30 11.54
C GLN A 537 -1.06 1.58 11.86
N SER A 538 -0.59 0.69 10.98
CA SER A 538 0.68 -0.02 11.15
C SER A 538 1.85 0.96 11.20
N VAL A 539 1.95 1.88 10.23
CA VAL A 539 2.98 2.90 10.16
C VAL A 539 2.98 3.79 11.41
N TRP A 540 1.80 4.19 11.91
CA TRP A 540 1.70 5.02 13.10
C TRP A 540 2.06 4.29 14.38
N THR A 541 1.70 3.01 14.49
CA THR A 541 2.04 2.19 15.65
C THR A 541 3.56 2.05 15.78
N ILE A 542 4.22 1.63 14.70
CA ILE A 542 5.68 1.50 14.67
C ILE A 542 6.37 2.84 14.92
N ALA A 543 5.90 3.93 14.29
CA ALA A 543 6.45 5.25 14.50
C ALA A 543 6.26 5.76 15.95
N LYS A 544 5.16 5.41 16.60
CA LYS A 544 4.89 5.76 18.00
C LYS A 544 5.83 5.03 18.96
N GLU A 545 6.06 3.76 18.74
CA GLU A 545 6.99 2.95 19.54
C GLU A 545 8.43 3.49 19.45
N ARG A 546 8.87 3.89 18.25
CA ARG A 546 10.19 4.48 18.06
C ARG A 546 10.35 5.88 18.63
N ARG A 547 9.34 6.73 18.54
CA ARG A 547 9.41 8.14 18.98
C ARG A 547 9.77 8.31 20.46
N GLY A 548 9.50 7.34 21.31
CA GLY A 548 9.86 7.38 22.72
C GLY A 548 11.37 7.50 23.00
N ASN A 549 12.21 7.14 22.02
CA ASN A 549 13.68 7.06 22.17
C ASN A 549 14.44 8.09 21.33
N ILE A 550 13.77 8.88 20.49
CA ILE A 550 14.44 9.83 19.58
C ILE A 550 14.78 11.12 20.32
N LYS A 551 16.05 11.46 20.35
CA LYS A 551 16.55 12.77 20.78
C LYS A 551 16.89 13.59 19.55
N LEU A 552 16.16 14.71 19.33
CA LEU A 552 16.50 15.68 18.31
C LEU A 552 17.92 16.20 18.56
N ASP A 553 18.72 16.23 17.51
CA ASP A 553 20.04 16.84 17.62
C ASP A 553 19.94 18.38 17.62
N ARG A 554 21.06 19.03 17.94
CA ARG A 554 21.11 20.48 18.01
C ARG A 554 20.79 21.15 16.67
N ALA A 555 21.18 20.54 15.55
CA ALA A 555 20.97 21.10 14.21
C ALA A 555 19.48 21.03 13.80
N ASP A 556 18.80 19.92 14.12
CA ASP A 556 17.37 19.78 13.87
C ASP A 556 16.55 20.75 14.71
N LEU A 557 16.94 20.95 15.98
CA LEU A 557 16.34 21.97 16.85
C LEU A 557 16.58 23.39 16.32
N GLU A 558 17.80 23.72 15.88
CA GLU A 558 18.13 25.03 15.30
C GLU A 558 17.33 25.30 14.03
N LEU A 559 17.12 24.29 13.15
CA LEU A 559 16.26 24.40 11.99
C LEU A 559 14.81 24.64 12.40
N GLY A 560 14.29 23.84 13.35
CA GLY A 560 12.94 24.02 13.87
C GLY A 560 12.72 25.42 14.44
N TYR A 561 13.67 25.91 15.23
CA TYR A 561 13.62 27.29 15.75
C TYR A 561 13.74 28.34 14.65
N ALA A 562 14.55 28.11 13.62
CA ALA A 562 14.67 29.05 12.49
C ALA A 562 13.35 29.15 11.72
N LEU A 563 12.72 28.03 11.41
CA LEU A 563 11.42 27.99 10.73
C LEU A 563 10.31 28.57 11.60
N GLY A 564 10.31 28.29 12.90
CA GLY A 564 9.35 28.87 13.85
C GLY A 564 9.52 30.38 13.98
N ARG A 565 10.75 30.90 14.00
CA ARG A 565 10.99 32.35 13.97
C ARG A 565 10.54 33.02 12.67
N ASP A 566 10.71 32.34 11.55
CA ASP A 566 10.27 32.80 10.27
C ASP A 566 8.74 32.91 10.19
N ASP A 567 8.04 31.88 10.67
CA ASP A 567 6.57 31.89 10.78
C ASP A 567 6.09 32.99 11.76
N MET A 568 6.77 33.16 12.89
CA MET A 568 6.46 34.23 13.85
C MET A 568 6.62 35.60 13.22
N LYS A 569 7.68 35.83 12.44
CA LYS A 569 7.87 37.10 11.73
C LYS A 569 6.71 37.40 10.77
N ARG A 570 6.27 36.41 10.00
CA ARG A 570 5.14 36.54 9.09
C ARG A 570 3.85 36.85 9.84
N MET A 571 3.60 36.17 10.94
CA MET A 571 2.43 36.42 11.79
C MET A 571 2.45 37.84 12.36
N LEU A 572 3.56 38.26 12.95
CA LEU A 572 3.69 39.63 13.50
C LEU A 572 3.52 40.70 12.44
N ALA A 573 4.06 40.47 11.22
CA ALA A 573 3.92 41.38 10.11
C ALA A 573 2.47 41.53 9.61
N ARG A 574 1.55 40.67 9.98
CA ARG A 574 0.12 40.75 9.64
C ARG A 574 -0.72 41.44 10.70
N LEU A 575 -0.15 41.74 11.89
CA LEU A 575 -0.88 42.46 12.93
C LEU A 575 -1.23 43.89 12.47
N PRO A 576 -2.37 44.45 12.89
CA PRO A 576 -2.63 45.89 12.75
C PRO A 576 -1.50 46.75 13.32
N ASP A 577 -1.28 47.90 12.76
CA ASP A 577 -0.16 48.78 13.14
C ASP A 577 -0.16 49.13 14.64
N GLU A 578 -1.33 49.27 15.25
CA GLU A 578 -1.48 49.54 16.68
C GLU A 578 -0.99 48.34 17.54
N ASP A 579 -1.37 47.12 17.16
CA ASP A 579 -0.96 45.95 17.87
C ASP A 579 0.52 45.64 17.66
N LEU A 580 1.03 45.82 16.44
CA LEU A 580 2.45 45.67 16.16
C LEU A 580 3.28 46.71 16.90
N ARG A 581 2.79 47.96 16.98
CA ARG A 581 3.41 49.02 17.79
C ARG A 581 3.47 48.66 19.28
N ARG A 582 2.38 48.11 19.81
CA ARG A 582 2.31 47.60 21.17
C ARG A 582 3.33 46.52 21.43
N GLN A 583 3.38 45.49 20.54
CA GLN A 583 4.30 44.36 20.67
C GLN A 583 5.77 44.77 20.58
N ILE A 584 6.12 45.70 19.70
CA ILE A 584 7.48 46.26 19.58
C ILE A 584 7.85 47.01 20.84
N ARG A 585 6.92 47.82 21.41
CA ARG A 585 7.15 48.56 22.64
C ARG A 585 7.32 47.64 23.85
N GLU A 586 6.53 46.57 23.95
CA GLU A 586 6.67 45.59 25.03
C GLU A 586 7.99 44.84 24.92
N SER A 587 8.42 44.48 23.73
CA SER A 587 9.69 43.79 23.47
C SER A 587 10.91 44.71 23.68
N ASN A 588 10.78 46.00 23.40
CA ASN A 588 11.86 47.00 23.52
C ASN A 588 11.34 48.32 24.08
N PRO A 589 11.20 48.42 25.43
CA PRO A 589 10.61 49.59 26.08
C PRO A 589 11.41 50.90 25.90
N LYS A 590 12.68 50.81 25.49
CA LYS A 590 13.57 51.95 25.29
C LYS A 590 13.53 52.57 23.89
N LEU A 591 12.80 52.00 22.95
CA LEU A 591 12.70 52.55 21.59
C LEU A 591 11.83 53.79 21.56
N SER A 592 12.32 54.85 20.85
CA SER A 592 11.53 56.06 20.62
C SER A 592 10.36 55.78 19.68
N GLY A 593 9.29 56.57 19.74
CA GLY A 593 8.13 56.45 18.86
C GLY A 593 8.47 56.52 17.38
N GLU A 594 9.44 57.32 16.99
CA GLU A 594 9.95 57.48 15.64
C GLU A 594 10.61 56.18 15.14
N LYS A 595 11.52 55.59 15.96
CA LYS A 595 12.18 54.32 15.67
C LYS A 595 11.19 53.14 15.61
N ILE A 596 10.13 53.15 16.39
CA ILE A 596 9.07 52.15 16.31
C ILE A 596 8.37 52.25 14.96
N THR A 597 8.10 53.48 14.48
CA THR A 597 7.46 53.71 13.18
C THR A 597 8.37 53.28 12.03
N GLU A 598 9.65 53.55 12.08
CA GLU A 598 10.65 53.08 11.12
C GLU A 598 10.73 51.54 11.13
N THR A 599 10.72 50.90 12.29
CA THR A 599 10.71 49.44 12.43
C THR A 599 9.47 48.82 11.80
N ILE A 600 8.28 49.42 12.01
CA ILE A 600 7.04 48.96 11.40
C ILE A 600 7.15 49.05 9.87
N ALA A 601 7.61 50.19 9.36
CA ALA A 601 7.81 50.39 7.93
C ALA A 601 8.79 49.34 7.32
N TYR A 602 9.87 49.07 8.04
CA TYR A 602 10.83 48.01 7.65
C TYR A 602 10.18 46.64 7.64
N ILE A 603 9.45 46.24 8.69
CA ILE A 603 8.73 44.95 8.76
C ILE A 603 7.74 44.82 7.61
N ARG A 604 6.98 45.87 7.29
CA ARG A 604 6.03 45.86 6.18
C ARG A 604 6.73 45.68 4.84
N LYS A 605 7.86 46.34 4.64
CA LYS A 605 8.66 46.21 3.42
C LYS A 605 9.21 44.80 3.24
N GLU A 606 9.80 44.19 4.29
CA GLU A 606 10.30 42.83 4.27
C GLU A 606 9.16 41.83 4.02
N HIS A 607 8.02 42.05 4.67
CA HIS A 607 6.84 41.19 4.49
C HIS A 607 6.27 41.24 3.08
N ALA A 608 6.24 42.43 2.48
CA ALA A 608 5.80 42.60 1.08
C ALA A 608 6.75 41.94 0.08
N ALA A 609 8.05 41.90 0.40
CA ALA A 609 9.07 41.25 -0.42
C ALA A 609 9.12 39.74 -0.26
N ASP A 610 8.57 39.17 0.82
CA ASP A 610 8.56 37.72 1.07
C ASP A 610 7.54 37.00 0.18
N PRO A 611 7.97 36.15 -0.79
CA PRO A 611 7.05 35.50 -1.71
C PRO A 611 6.12 34.49 -1.03
N LEU A 612 6.43 34.06 0.18
CA LEU A 612 5.67 33.07 0.93
C LEU A 612 4.72 33.68 1.96
N ALA A 613 4.69 35.02 2.08
CA ALA A 613 3.86 35.69 3.06
C ALA A 613 2.50 36.11 2.47
N LEU A 614 1.42 35.93 3.23
CA LEU A 614 0.15 36.60 2.95
C LEU A 614 0.29 38.10 3.25
N ILE A 615 -0.15 38.94 2.33
CA ILE A 615 -0.15 40.39 2.54
C ILE A 615 -1.43 40.88 3.26
N GLN A 616 -2.37 39.98 3.47
CA GLN A 616 -3.63 40.23 4.16
C GLN A 616 -3.39 40.53 5.65
N PRO A 617 -4.05 41.57 6.21
CA PRO A 617 -4.02 41.79 7.65
C PRO A 617 -4.72 40.62 8.38
N LEU A 618 -4.33 40.39 9.65
CA LEU A 618 -5.04 39.45 10.53
C LEU A 618 -6.41 40.04 10.89
N VAL A 619 -7.44 39.22 10.72
CA VAL A 619 -8.80 39.57 11.13
C VAL A 619 -8.99 39.16 12.60
N PRO A 620 -9.63 39.96 13.45
CA PRO A 620 -9.94 39.60 14.83
C PRO A 620 -10.71 38.27 14.86
N GLY A 621 -10.19 37.30 15.61
CA GLY A 621 -10.76 35.95 15.68
C GLY A 621 -10.14 34.94 14.68
N GLU A 622 -9.36 35.32 13.69
CA GLU A 622 -8.44 34.40 13.01
C GLU A 622 -7.36 33.97 14.03
N ALA A 623 -7.35 32.68 14.33
CA ALA A 623 -6.21 32.09 15.02
C ALA A 623 -4.97 32.36 14.17
N GLY A 624 -4.01 33.09 14.69
CA GLY A 624 -2.72 33.26 14.02
C GLY A 624 -2.19 31.89 13.62
N GLY A 625 -1.64 31.81 12.41
CA GLY A 625 -1.32 30.57 11.69
C GLY A 625 -0.82 29.46 12.60
N GLN A 626 -1.38 28.28 12.44
CA GLN A 626 -0.92 27.12 13.19
C GLN A 626 0.55 26.87 12.87
N LEU A 627 1.38 26.78 13.91
CA LEU A 627 2.71 26.21 13.78
C LEU A 627 2.56 24.83 13.15
N GLN A 628 2.99 24.70 11.92
CA GLN A 628 3.04 23.36 11.32
C GLN A 628 4.04 22.52 12.09
N VAL A 629 3.54 21.44 12.64
CA VAL A 629 4.42 20.37 13.09
C VAL A 629 5.09 19.81 11.84
N MET A 630 6.38 20.04 11.71
CA MET A 630 7.19 19.45 10.65
C MET A 630 7.03 17.94 10.74
N ARG A 631 6.39 17.35 9.74
CA ARG A 631 6.37 15.89 9.60
C ARG A 631 7.71 15.48 8.98
N GLY A 632 8.51 14.78 9.73
CA GLY A 632 9.53 13.93 9.12
C GLY A 632 8.81 12.83 8.32
N VAL A 633 9.32 12.46 7.15
CA VAL A 633 8.83 11.27 6.45
C VAL A 633 9.07 10.09 7.38
N ASN A 634 8.01 9.30 7.60
CA ASN A 634 8.13 8.07 8.36
C ASN A 634 9.08 7.13 7.62
N PHE A 635 10.00 6.54 8.36
CA PHE A 635 11.02 5.69 7.79
C PHE A 635 10.44 4.42 7.12
N GLU A 636 9.43 3.82 7.70
CA GLU A 636 8.73 2.65 7.15
C GLU A 636 8.08 3.00 5.80
N LEU A 637 7.48 4.18 5.74
CA LEU A 637 6.93 4.71 4.50
C LEU A 637 8.02 4.94 3.45
N ALA A 638 9.17 5.49 3.86
CA ALA A 638 10.30 5.71 2.98
C ALA A 638 10.82 4.38 2.40
N LEU A 639 10.91 3.35 3.23
CA LEU A 639 11.33 2.01 2.80
C LEU A 639 10.33 1.40 1.82
N PHE A 640 9.05 1.50 2.12
CA PHE A 640 7.98 1.03 1.24
C PHE A 640 8.06 1.69 -0.14
N LEU A 641 8.18 3.02 -0.18
CA LEU A 641 8.32 3.76 -1.42
C LEU A 641 9.61 3.43 -2.18
N ALA A 642 10.74 3.35 -1.48
CA ALA A 642 12.02 2.98 -2.09
C ALA A 642 11.97 1.59 -2.73
N GLN A 643 11.25 0.67 -2.10
CA GLN A 643 11.04 -0.67 -2.61
C GLN A 643 10.20 -0.69 -3.89
N LEU A 644 9.06 0.00 -3.88
CA LEU A 644 8.16 0.04 -5.03
C LEU A 644 8.76 0.78 -6.22
N THR A 645 9.58 1.80 -5.97
CA THR A 645 10.11 2.68 -7.03
C THR A 645 11.54 2.34 -7.45
N GLY A 646 12.21 1.44 -6.73
CA GLY A 646 13.63 1.19 -6.94
C GLY A 646 14.52 2.40 -6.61
N ALA A 647 14.01 3.37 -5.88
CA ALA A 647 14.71 4.59 -5.54
C ALA A 647 15.69 4.39 -4.39
N ALA A 648 16.84 5.06 -4.45
CA ALA A 648 17.72 5.24 -3.31
C ALA A 648 17.11 6.28 -2.35
N ILE A 649 17.12 6.03 -1.05
CA ILE A 649 16.67 7.03 -0.08
C ILE A 649 17.74 8.09 0.07
N TYR A 650 17.32 9.33 -0.09
CA TYR A 650 18.13 10.49 0.10
C TYR A 650 17.53 11.37 1.20
N SER A 651 18.34 11.75 2.19
CA SER A 651 17.95 12.62 3.28
C SER A 651 19.00 13.67 3.58
N ASP A 652 18.53 14.88 3.87
CA ASP A 652 19.34 15.97 4.41
C ASP A 652 19.23 16.09 5.95
N GLN A 653 18.60 15.08 6.60
CA GLN A 653 18.41 15.04 8.04
C GLN A 653 19.23 13.95 8.73
N ARG A 654 19.95 14.35 9.76
CA ARG A 654 20.66 13.42 10.64
C ARG A 654 19.71 12.53 11.44
N LEU A 655 18.55 13.06 11.81
CA LEU A 655 17.52 12.31 12.52
C LEU A 655 17.09 11.06 11.77
N THR A 656 16.91 11.14 10.45
CA THR A 656 16.56 9.98 9.61
C THR A 656 17.64 8.89 9.67
N ARG A 657 18.93 9.27 9.74
CA ARG A 657 20.02 8.32 9.92
C ARG A 657 19.98 7.67 11.30
N ASP A 658 19.80 8.46 12.34
CA ASP A 658 19.80 7.97 13.71
C ASP A 658 18.59 7.06 13.98
N ASP A 659 17.44 7.34 13.37
CA ASP A 659 16.28 6.46 13.34
C ASP A 659 16.59 5.12 12.66
N LEU A 660 17.31 5.15 11.55
CA LEU A 660 17.75 3.97 10.81
C LEU A 660 18.68 3.10 11.64
N VAL A 661 19.65 3.73 12.30
CA VAL A 661 20.60 3.04 13.17
C VAL A 661 19.91 2.48 14.41
N ALA A 662 19.02 3.25 15.04
CA ALA A 662 18.27 2.82 16.23
C ALA A 662 17.33 1.64 15.91
N ALA A 663 16.69 1.63 14.75
CA ALA A 663 15.85 0.51 14.31
C ALA A 663 16.64 -0.79 14.16
N HIS A 664 17.94 -0.73 13.86
CA HIS A 664 18.79 -1.91 13.74
C HIS A 664 19.39 -2.39 15.05
N VAL A 665 19.70 -1.47 15.96
CA VAL A 665 20.25 -1.81 17.27
C VAL A 665 19.20 -2.49 18.16
N ALA A 666 17.93 -2.10 18.03
CA ALA A 666 16.84 -2.71 18.77
C ALA A 666 16.60 -4.19 18.39
N ASP A 667 16.89 -4.56 17.15
CA ASP A 667 16.79 -5.97 16.68
C ASP A 667 18.01 -6.82 17.08
N ALA A 668 19.07 -6.22 17.60
CA ALA A 668 20.35 -6.89 17.91
C ALA A 668 20.40 -7.51 19.33
N ASP A 669 19.44 -7.19 20.20
CA ASP A 669 19.45 -7.65 21.60
C ASP A 669 18.94 -9.09 21.81
N ASP A 670 18.73 -9.86 20.75
CA ASP A 670 18.19 -11.21 20.82
C ASP A 670 19.21 -12.32 20.57
N ASP A 671 19.06 -13.44 21.31
CA ASP A 671 19.98 -14.60 21.32
C ASP A 671 20.07 -15.40 19.99
N ALA A 672 19.16 -15.20 19.04
CA ALA A 672 19.36 -15.60 17.63
C ALA A 672 20.33 -14.64 16.90
N GLY A 673 20.84 -13.69 17.62
CA GLY A 673 21.57 -12.51 17.21
C GLY A 673 23.07 -12.69 17.00
N ALA A 674 23.69 -13.79 17.36
CA ALA A 674 25.16 -13.88 17.21
C ALA A 674 25.60 -13.74 15.74
N ASP A 675 24.84 -14.30 14.81
CA ASP A 675 25.12 -14.15 13.36
C ASP A 675 24.65 -12.81 12.78
N ARG A 676 23.70 -12.14 13.46
CA ARG A 676 23.14 -10.83 13.07
C ARG A 676 23.98 -9.69 13.59
N THR A 677 24.44 -9.82 14.83
CA THR A 677 25.34 -8.86 15.48
C THR A 677 26.65 -8.77 14.69
N SER A 678 27.17 -9.89 14.19
CA SER A 678 28.40 -9.91 13.40
C SER A 678 28.26 -9.20 12.06
N ALA A 679 27.10 -9.29 11.35
CA ALA A 679 26.89 -8.59 10.09
C ALA A 679 26.67 -7.07 10.31
N LEU A 680 26.02 -6.68 11.41
CA LEU A 680 25.84 -5.29 11.79
C LEU A 680 27.14 -4.69 12.34
N GLU A 681 27.85 -5.41 13.20
CA GLU A 681 29.18 -5.02 13.70
C GLU A 681 30.18 -4.91 12.56
N LEU A 682 30.12 -5.82 11.59
CA LEU A 682 30.92 -5.75 10.38
C LEU A 682 30.57 -4.51 9.54
N ALA A 683 29.30 -4.22 9.35
CA ALA A 683 28.84 -3.05 8.63
C ALA A 683 29.19 -1.74 9.36
N LEU A 684 29.18 -1.74 10.69
CA LEU A 684 29.58 -0.60 11.53
C LEU A 684 31.10 -0.49 11.67
N ALA A 685 31.85 -1.61 11.60
CA ALA A 685 33.31 -1.66 11.65
C ALA A 685 33.96 -1.35 10.30
N LEU A 686 33.23 -1.43 9.20
CA LEU A 686 33.65 -0.88 7.90
C LEU A 686 33.69 0.64 8.07
N HIS A 687 34.76 1.12 8.64
CA HIS A 687 34.95 2.56 8.83
C HIS A 687 34.88 3.28 7.50
N PRO A 688 34.11 4.39 7.47
CA PRO A 688 33.97 5.17 6.28
C PRO A 688 35.33 5.69 5.83
N GLU A 689 35.82 5.17 4.74
CA GLU A 689 36.87 5.89 4.06
C GLU A 689 36.29 7.17 3.50
N LYS A 690 37.00 8.26 3.73
CA LYS A 690 36.55 9.59 3.31
C LYS A 690 36.56 9.68 1.80
N ILE A 691 35.39 9.65 1.19
CA ILE A 691 35.24 9.89 -0.24
C ILE A 691 35.18 11.41 -0.44
N ARG A 692 36.17 11.96 -1.11
CA ARG A 692 36.24 13.38 -1.45
C ARG A 692 35.50 13.65 -2.75
N LEU A 693 34.48 14.48 -2.71
CA LEU A 693 33.73 14.88 -3.89
C LEU A 693 33.90 16.38 -4.16
N ALA A 694 34.33 16.72 -5.34
CA ALA A 694 34.47 18.12 -5.74
C ALA A 694 33.13 18.69 -6.31
N ARG A 695 32.92 19.99 -6.21
CA ARG A 695 31.65 20.68 -6.44
C ARG A 695 31.39 21.11 -7.88
N GLU A 696 32.34 21.01 -8.78
CA GLU A 696 32.21 21.50 -10.15
C GLU A 696 31.48 20.56 -11.12
N ALA A 697 30.90 21.09 -12.20
CA ALA A 697 30.07 20.38 -13.15
C ALA A 697 30.66 19.07 -13.73
N PRO A 698 31.97 18.98 -14.04
CA PRO A 698 32.58 17.71 -14.44
C PRO A 698 32.56 16.66 -13.34
N THR A 699 32.71 17.09 -12.09
CA THR A 699 32.68 16.24 -10.92
C THR A 699 31.30 15.75 -10.55
N SER A 700 30.24 16.44 -10.95
CA SER A 700 28.87 15.92 -10.72
C SER A 700 28.61 14.66 -11.54
N GLN A 701 29.19 14.50 -12.69
CA GLN A 701 29.11 13.24 -13.47
C GLN A 701 29.93 12.12 -12.82
N ALA A 702 31.10 12.41 -12.29
CA ALA A 702 31.92 11.44 -11.57
C ALA A 702 31.21 10.97 -10.28
N VAL A 703 30.63 11.90 -9.51
CA VAL A 703 29.82 11.57 -8.33
C VAL A 703 28.62 10.72 -8.71
N ARG A 704 27.91 11.09 -9.78
CA ARG A 704 26.77 10.33 -10.30
C ARG A 704 27.19 8.91 -10.72
N ALA A 705 28.29 8.77 -11.44
CA ALA A 705 28.83 7.49 -11.86
C ALA A 705 29.25 6.63 -10.65
N SER A 706 29.85 7.23 -9.65
CA SER A 706 30.25 6.56 -8.41
C SER A 706 29.06 6.11 -7.57
N LEU A 707 28.04 6.94 -7.42
CA LEU A 707 26.81 6.56 -6.73
C LEU A 707 26.08 5.43 -7.48
N ARG A 708 26.04 5.47 -8.81
CA ARG A 708 25.50 4.37 -9.61
C ARG A 708 26.32 3.10 -9.46
N ALA A 709 27.63 3.19 -9.50
CA ALA A 709 28.51 2.04 -9.31
C ALA A 709 28.32 1.41 -7.93
N LEU A 710 28.21 2.24 -6.88
CA LEU A 710 27.93 1.81 -5.51
C LEU A 710 26.56 1.11 -5.41
N SER A 711 25.54 1.69 -6.02
CA SER A 711 24.19 1.10 -6.07
C SER A 711 24.21 -0.26 -6.77
N SER A 712 24.81 -0.33 -7.95
CA SER A 712 24.89 -1.57 -8.73
C SER A 712 25.68 -2.65 -8.01
N ALA A 713 26.78 -2.28 -7.37
CA ALA A 713 27.61 -3.19 -6.61
C ALA A 713 26.90 -3.69 -5.35
N ALA A 714 26.18 -2.82 -4.64
CA ALA A 714 25.36 -3.20 -3.50
C ALA A 714 24.23 -4.18 -3.89
N LEU A 715 23.61 -3.98 -5.04
CA LEU A 715 22.60 -4.90 -5.57
C LEU A 715 23.19 -6.28 -5.96
N ALA A 716 24.45 -6.32 -6.38
CA ALA A 716 25.15 -7.54 -6.78
C ALA A 716 25.62 -8.41 -5.60
N LEU A 717 25.75 -7.85 -4.38
CA LEU A 717 26.25 -8.54 -3.19
C LEU A 717 25.40 -9.72 -2.69
N GLY A 718 24.27 -10.00 -3.28
CA GLY A 718 23.48 -11.20 -2.97
C GLY A 718 22.90 -11.21 -1.54
N LYS A 719 22.66 -12.44 -1.00
CA LYS A 719 21.88 -12.62 0.26
C LYS A 719 22.65 -12.41 1.57
N ALA A 720 23.94 -12.65 1.63
CA ALA A 720 24.78 -12.46 2.81
C ALA A 720 26.15 -12.00 2.32
N PRO A 721 26.37 -10.68 2.22
CA PRO A 721 27.69 -10.19 1.88
C PRO A 721 28.64 -10.56 3.01
N ASP A 722 29.76 -11.20 2.66
CA ASP A 722 30.87 -11.32 3.58
C ASP A 722 31.67 -10.00 3.64
N ALA A 723 32.50 -9.86 4.63
CA ALA A 723 33.31 -8.66 4.82
C ALA A 723 34.20 -8.35 3.59
N ALA A 724 34.79 -9.39 3.03
CA ALA A 724 35.70 -9.24 1.89
C ALA A 724 34.98 -8.75 0.64
N ALA A 725 33.75 -9.24 0.37
CA ALA A 725 32.92 -8.78 -0.74
C ALA A 725 32.50 -7.31 -0.59
N VAL A 726 32.21 -6.87 0.64
CA VAL A 726 31.86 -5.47 0.93
C VAL A 726 33.10 -4.57 0.77
N GLU A 727 34.26 -4.97 1.30
CA GLU A 727 35.52 -4.24 1.14
C GLU A 727 35.91 -4.11 -0.33
N GLU A 728 35.80 -5.17 -1.13
CA GLU A 728 36.07 -5.14 -2.56
C GLU A 728 35.15 -4.15 -3.30
N VAL A 729 33.86 -4.09 -2.93
CA VAL A 729 32.93 -3.14 -3.53
C VAL A 729 33.31 -1.71 -3.16
N LEU A 730 33.59 -1.44 -1.89
CA LEU A 730 34.03 -0.12 -1.43
C LEU A 730 35.35 0.30 -2.06
N ALA A 731 36.31 -0.59 -2.15
CA ALA A 731 37.61 -0.32 -2.82
C ALA A 731 37.44 0.00 -4.32
N ARG A 732 36.53 -0.70 -5.03
CA ARG A 732 36.23 -0.38 -6.44
C ARG A 732 35.56 1.00 -6.58
N VAL A 733 34.63 1.33 -5.72
CA VAL A 733 33.94 2.64 -5.72
C VAL A 733 34.95 3.76 -5.39
N GLN A 734 35.81 3.54 -4.41
CA GLN A 734 36.84 4.47 -4.02
C GLN A 734 37.89 4.68 -5.14
N ALA A 735 38.31 3.60 -5.79
CA ALA A 735 39.21 3.69 -6.94
C ALA A 735 38.58 4.48 -8.10
N ALA A 736 37.28 4.25 -8.39
CA ALA A 736 36.55 4.97 -9.41
C ALA A 736 36.37 6.47 -9.07
N THR A 737 36.16 6.79 -7.78
CA THR A 737 36.01 8.18 -7.32
C THR A 737 37.37 8.92 -7.20
N SER A 738 38.43 8.21 -6.84
CA SER A 738 39.76 8.81 -6.67
C SER A 738 40.43 9.11 -8.00
N ALA A 739 40.11 8.38 -9.07
CA ALA A 739 40.69 8.58 -10.40
C ALA A 739 40.28 9.91 -11.06
N ASP A 740 39.14 10.47 -10.66
CA ASP A 740 38.53 11.65 -11.30
C ASP A 740 38.67 12.93 -10.44
N LEU A 741 39.31 12.85 -9.27
CA LEU A 741 39.43 14.01 -8.37
C LEU A 741 40.83 14.65 -8.53
N PRO A 742 40.94 15.96 -8.80
CA PRO A 742 42.19 16.64 -8.71
C PRO A 742 42.75 16.60 -7.28
N GLU A 743 44.02 16.34 -7.11
CA GLU A 743 44.70 16.35 -5.81
C GLU A 743 44.35 17.65 -5.05
N ALA A 744 43.74 17.47 -3.89
CA ALA A 744 43.40 18.61 -3.03
C ALA A 744 44.71 19.27 -2.55
N LYS A 745 45.08 20.39 -3.12
CA LYS A 745 46.08 21.29 -2.53
C LYS A 745 45.48 21.88 -1.27
N GLY A 746 46.12 21.61 -0.14
CA GLY A 746 45.91 22.04 1.23
C GLY A 746 44.73 22.96 1.64
N PRO A 747 44.52 23.24 2.91
CA PRO A 747 43.38 23.99 3.36
C PRO A 747 43.39 25.40 2.76
N ALA A 748 42.46 25.68 1.86
CA ALA A 748 42.27 27.03 1.34
C ALA A 748 41.58 27.88 2.42
N GLU A 749 42.15 29.03 2.72
CA GLU A 749 41.48 30.05 3.55
C GLU A 749 40.15 30.49 2.90
N PRO A 750 39.15 30.86 3.69
CA PRO A 750 37.84 31.23 3.21
C PRO A 750 37.89 32.60 2.53
N THR A 751 38.28 32.64 1.27
CA THR A 751 38.03 33.79 0.42
C THR A 751 36.61 33.64 -0.13
N GLY A 752 35.77 34.62 0.11
CA GLY A 752 34.31 34.66 -0.13
C GLY A 752 33.80 34.45 -1.57
N LYS A 753 34.39 33.58 -2.34
CA LYS A 753 33.88 33.04 -3.60
C LYS A 753 33.58 31.56 -3.44
N TYR A 754 32.40 31.18 -3.84
CA TYR A 754 31.85 29.82 -3.76
C TYR A 754 32.57 28.77 -4.62
N GLU A 755 33.86 28.91 -4.84
CA GLU A 755 34.68 28.01 -5.60
C GLU A 755 35.41 27.05 -4.64
N ASP A 756 35.31 25.76 -4.91
CA ASP A 756 36.07 24.66 -4.29
C ASP A 756 35.69 24.22 -2.88
N THR A 757 34.43 23.86 -2.63
CA THR A 757 34.12 23.06 -1.42
C THR A 757 34.25 21.56 -1.75
N VAL A 758 35.33 20.95 -1.26
CA VAL A 758 35.49 19.49 -1.20
C VAL A 758 34.56 18.95 -0.12
N PHE A 759 33.73 17.99 -0.48
CA PHE A 759 32.89 17.30 0.49
C PHE A 759 33.64 16.06 1.00
N GLU A 760 33.85 15.97 2.30
CA GLU A 760 34.22 14.71 2.92
C GLU A 760 32.93 13.91 3.16
N ILE A 761 32.86 12.74 2.54
CA ILE A 761 31.74 11.83 2.69
C ILE A 761 32.24 10.63 3.49
N ASP A 762 31.64 10.44 4.66
CA ASP A 762 31.77 9.22 5.44
C ASP A 762 30.72 8.23 4.92
N ALA A 763 31.14 7.15 4.27
CA ALA A 763 30.22 6.10 3.83
C ALA A 763 30.13 5.01 4.90
N GLN A 764 28.93 4.76 5.38
CA GLN A 764 28.63 3.66 6.29
C GLN A 764 27.69 2.69 5.59
N LEU A 765 28.08 1.43 5.44
CA LEU A 765 27.22 0.40 4.87
C LEU A 765 26.50 -0.34 6.00
N ILE A 766 25.19 -0.22 6.05
CA ILE A 766 24.35 -0.93 7.02
C ILE A 766 23.49 -1.92 6.23
N VAL A 767 23.62 -3.21 6.56
CA VAL A 767 22.83 -4.28 5.95
C VAL A 767 21.75 -4.70 6.95
N PRO A 768 20.45 -4.41 6.71
CA PRO A 768 19.39 -4.89 7.57
C PRO A 768 19.35 -6.42 7.58
N PRO A 769 19.37 -7.07 8.75
CA PRO A 769 19.43 -8.55 8.83
C PRO A 769 18.23 -9.25 8.20
N HIS A 770 17.07 -8.63 8.16
CA HIS A 770 15.84 -9.26 7.69
C HIS A 770 15.17 -8.59 6.48
N GLY A 771 15.68 -7.50 5.95
CA GLY A 771 14.90 -6.65 5.08
C GLY A 771 13.69 -6.08 5.86
N TYR A 772 13.12 -4.99 5.37
CA TYR A 772 11.93 -4.42 6.00
C TYR A 772 10.67 -4.95 5.30
N GLY A 773 10.01 -5.90 5.95
CA GLY A 773 8.65 -6.30 5.63
C GLY A 773 8.39 -7.12 4.38
N LEU A 774 9.28 -7.19 3.40
CA LEU A 774 9.07 -7.99 2.19
C LEU A 774 10.32 -8.74 1.78
N THR A 775 10.17 -10.02 1.61
CA THR A 775 11.20 -11.04 1.55
C THR A 775 12.17 -10.97 0.38
N ALA A 776 11.84 -10.24 -0.66
CA ALA A 776 12.65 -10.18 -1.89
C ALA A 776 13.66 -9.01 -1.91
N VAL A 777 13.60 -8.08 -0.95
CA VAL A 777 14.40 -6.85 -1.00
C VAL A 777 15.50 -6.87 0.04
N ARG A 778 16.73 -6.88 -0.41
CA ARG A 778 17.89 -6.57 0.42
C ARG A 778 18.23 -5.11 0.28
N ARG A 779 18.44 -4.51 1.41
CA ARG A 779 18.69 -3.08 1.49
C ARG A 779 20.03 -2.83 2.09
N PHE A 780 20.75 -1.94 1.44
CA PHE A 780 21.98 -1.41 1.95
C PHE A 780 21.74 0.07 2.25
N LEU A 781 22.03 0.47 3.46
CA LEU A 781 22.07 1.87 3.82
C LEU A 781 23.51 2.36 3.61
N VAL A 782 23.68 3.36 2.77
CA VAL A 782 24.92 4.08 2.65
C VAL A 782 24.70 5.47 3.22
N ALA A 783 25.31 5.76 4.36
CA ALA A 783 25.22 7.05 4.99
C ALA A 783 26.47 7.87 4.68
N PHE A 784 26.28 9.12 4.27
CA PHE A 784 27.37 10.03 3.93
C PHE A 784 27.33 11.23 4.88
N GLY A 785 28.43 11.53 5.56
CA GLY A 785 28.49 12.59 6.53
C GLY A 785 29.19 13.85 6.06
N ARG A 786 28.94 14.87 6.70
CA ARG A 786 29.46 16.23 6.88
C ARG A 786 29.76 17.09 5.67
N ARG A 787 28.91 18.09 5.50
CA ARG A 787 29.16 19.30 4.72
C ARG A 787 29.61 20.44 5.64
N ARG A 788 30.64 21.18 5.23
CA ARG A 788 31.12 22.36 5.96
C ARG A 788 30.10 23.49 6.08
N HIS A 789 29.07 23.56 5.26
CA HIS A 789 28.08 24.66 5.25
C HIS A 789 26.78 24.35 5.96
N THR A 790 26.55 23.12 6.22
CA THR A 790 25.47 22.70 7.11
C THR A 790 26.09 21.54 7.86
N ASP A 791 26.39 21.72 9.11
CA ASP A 791 26.73 20.62 10.05
C ASP A 791 25.61 19.54 10.09
N ARG A 792 24.74 19.55 9.09
CA ARG A 792 23.41 19.00 9.05
C ARG A 792 23.26 17.75 8.22
N VAL A 793 24.27 17.36 7.44
CA VAL A 793 23.95 16.32 6.45
C VAL A 793 24.89 15.14 6.57
N PRO A 794 24.44 14.07 7.20
CA PRO A 794 24.67 12.78 6.61
C PRO A 794 23.59 12.52 5.56
N LEU A 795 24.00 12.30 4.33
CA LEU A 795 23.17 11.67 3.34
C LEU A 795 23.06 10.21 3.69
N ALA A 796 21.81 9.75 3.93
CA ALA A 796 21.55 8.33 3.95
C ALA A 796 21.01 7.94 2.58
N ILE A 797 21.70 7.07 1.86
CA ILE A 797 21.21 6.51 0.60
C ILE A 797 20.89 5.06 0.86
N LEU A 798 19.63 4.70 0.74
CA LEU A 798 19.15 3.35 0.91
C LEU A 798 18.95 2.72 -0.47
N PHE A 799 19.66 1.62 -0.72
CA PHE A 799 19.53 0.86 -1.96
C PHE A 799 18.59 -0.32 -1.73
N GLY A 800 17.46 -0.34 -2.47
CA GLY A 800 16.59 -1.50 -2.56
C GLY A 800 16.97 -2.36 -3.75
N ARG A 801 16.98 -3.68 -3.60
CA ARG A 801 17.05 -4.58 -4.75
C ARG A 801 15.73 -4.49 -5.51
N ALA A 802 15.78 -4.30 -6.83
CA ALA A 802 14.61 -4.50 -7.65
C ALA A 802 14.05 -5.92 -7.40
N ALA A 803 12.75 -6.03 -7.27
CA ALA A 803 12.10 -7.34 -7.22
C ALA A 803 12.58 -8.12 -8.46
N THR A 804 13.00 -9.36 -8.28
CA THR A 804 13.26 -10.25 -9.41
C THR A 804 11.96 -10.35 -10.20
N ALA A 805 12.02 -10.15 -11.50
CA ALA A 805 10.90 -10.28 -12.41
C ALA A 805 10.11 -11.55 -12.08
N GLY A 806 8.86 -11.41 -11.68
CA GLY A 806 8.00 -12.52 -11.30
C GLY A 806 7.29 -12.41 -9.94
N ALA A 807 7.67 -11.48 -9.07
CA ALA A 807 6.88 -11.21 -7.87
C ALA A 807 5.86 -10.10 -8.19
N PRO A 808 4.56 -10.34 -8.07
CA PRO A 808 3.59 -9.27 -8.18
C PRO A 808 3.87 -8.24 -7.09
N PRO A 809 3.62 -6.94 -7.35
CA PRO A 809 3.73 -5.94 -6.30
C PRO A 809 2.78 -6.34 -5.16
N PRO A 810 3.15 -6.07 -3.91
CA PRO A 810 2.27 -6.33 -2.79
C PRO A 810 0.96 -5.59 -3.05
N ALA A 811 -0.14 -6.32 -3.06
CA ALA A 811 -1.45 -5.71 -3.09
C ALA A 811 -1.60 -4.87 -1.82
N CYS A 812 -1.67 -3.54 -1.98
CA CYS A 812 -2.11 -2.67 -0.90
C CYS A 812 -3.58 -2.99 -0.64
N GLY A 813 -3.84 -3.78 0.39
CA GLY A 813 -5.17 -4.04 0.93
C GLY A 813 -5.67 -2.87 1.77
#